data_6ee833fcb77f96591c1203a5b0ebcc4b
#
_entry.id   6ee833fcb77f96591c1203a5b0ebcc4b
#
_cell.length_a   1.000
_cell.length_b   1.000
_cell.length_c   1.000
_cell.angle_alpha   90.00
_cell.angle_beta   90.00
_cell.angle_gamma   90.00
#
_symmetry.space_group_name_H-M   'P 1'
#
loop_
_entity.id
_entity.type
_entity.pdbx_description
1 polymer ?
#
loop_
_entity_poly.entity_id
_entity_poly.type
_entity_poly.pdbx_seq_one_letter_code
_entity_poly.pdbx_strand_id
1 'polypeptide(L)'
;DLEFSTVLQHVSEHCISGLGKERVREIQPINSRKQLFIELHLVNEYLSSFQSENRVPNHGFDNVTESVKRLKIENSFIETDAFLKIASTSLTVNEHIKFFKKLKLQFPTFFELSQKIEFTTYIDDEIKKIIDISGEVKNNASSALKQIRRDINNIRGKIGASFSSALSKSIAAGYLDDIKETVVDNQRVLAVSAMHRRKIAGSLLGSSKSGNIVYIAPQASLTYSREYQNLVYEEKQEVIKILRALGETVRPFTSLLEEYLEYLVHTDAVGSKAKYALEMNAIMPKITKEKRIFFKNAMHPILWRKNNAQKIKTIPQSIELNEKQQIIVISGPNAGGKSITLKTIGLLQLMLQSGILIPVDERSQTYIFDTILTDIGDNQSIENQLSTYSYRLKNMRNFLRKCGESTLFLIDEFGTGSDPELGGALAEIFLEEFYEKKAFGIITTHYSNLKVLANELENVTNANMQFDERTLEPLYKLFVGQAGSSFTFEVAQKNGIPFSIINKAKKRVDTEKVRLDQTISKLQKERSKLQRNSDNLEKQKSKGQEHLESLQEKEDKIQLKLAGFQELYDNNQRMLSLGRKINEFLNKYFQNNNKKELNTNFNKWVVDEKVKYAKKNPLTPKTKSQKNVAKIVEKQMQDVIKKVEKEVLQKVVEVRKEKKIEAVKIAEEKATYDYQINDRVRIKDSNSIGTIDKIEKKNVIINYGVFTTKTSLSNLELVEKVKK
;
A
#
# COMPACT_ATOMS: atom_id res chain seq x y z
N ASP A 1 -4.59 7.81 24.89
CA ASP A 1 -4.26 6.48 25.42
C ASP A 1 -3.80 5.50 24.32
N LEU A 2 -4.46 5.49 23.14
CA LEU A 2 -4.18 4.55 22.05
C LEU A 2 -3.11 5.03 21.06
N GLU A 3 -2.52 6.20 21.24
CA GLU A 3 -1.51 6.79 20.34
C GLU A 3 -2.02 6.98 18.89
N PHE A 4 -3.33 7.23 18.71
CA PHE A 4 -3.95 7.39 17.41
C PHE A 4 -3.42 8.62 16.65
N SER A 5 -3.09 9.71 17.35
CA SER A 5 -2.46 10.89 16.77
C SER A 5 -1.13 10.57 16.07
N THR A 6 -0.34 9.64 16.62
CA THR A 6 0.90 9.15 15.99
C THR A 6 0.60 8.43 14.68
N VAL A 7 -0.47 7.62 14.63
CA VAL A 7 -0.90 6.96 13.39
C VAL A 7 -1.33 8.00 12.36
N LEU A 8 -2.12 9.00 12.76
CA LEU A 8 -2.52 10.09 11.86
C LEU A 8 -1.33 10.89 11.33
N GLN A 9 -0.32 11.12 12.17
CA GLN A 9 0.93 11.72 11.73
C GLN A 9 1.61 10.86 10.65
N HIS A 10 1.75 9.55 10.87
CA HIS A 10 2.32 8.64 9.88
C HIS A 10 1.51 8.62 8.57
N VAL A 11 0.17 8.58 8.64
CA VAL A 11 -0.68 8.68 7.46
C VAL A 11 -0.46 10.00 6.73
N SER A 12 -0.36 11.13 7.47
CA SER A 12 -0.16 12.46 6.89
C SER A 12 1.16 12.61 6.11
N GLU A 13 2.18 11.79 6.42
CA GLU A 13 3.46 11.77 5.69
C GLU A 13 3.29 11.33 4.23
N HIS A 14 2.24 10.57 3.92
CA HIS A 14 1.93 10.09 2.58
C HIS A 14 1.07 11.07 1.75
N CYS A 15 0.57 12.16 2.35
CA CYS A 15 -0.17 13.20 1.62
C CYS A 15 0.77 13.98 0.70
N ILE A 16 0.23 14.36 -0.46
CA ILE A 16 0.92 15.17 -1.46
C ILE A 16 0.81 16.67 -1.10
N SER A 17 -0.34 17.08 -0.58
CA SER A 17 -0.67 18.49 -0.31
C SER A 17 -0.58 18.86 1.18
N GLY A 18 -0.36 20.15 1.47
CA GLY A 18 -0.45 20.68 2.84
C GLY A 18 -1.85 20.55 3.44
N LEU A 19 -2.88 20.88 2.65
CA LEU A 19 -4.29 20.76 3.05
C LEU A 19 -4.69 19.32 3.35
N GLY A 20 -4.20 18.35 2.55
CA GLY A 20 -4.39 16.92 2.81
C GLY A 20 -3.77 16.48 4.14
N LYS A 21 -2.57 16.99 4.47
CA LYS A 21 -1.92 16.71 5.76
C LYS A 21 -2.73 17.24 6.94
N GLU A 22 -3.25 18.45 6.85
CA GLU A 22 -4.12 19.05 7.87
C GLU A 22 -5.40 18.21 8.04
N ARG A 23 -6.07 17.90 6.93
CA ARG A 23 -7.28 17.07 6.93
C ARG A 23 -7.05 15.71 7.61
N VAL A 24 -5.95 15.04 7.32
CA VAL A 24 -5.62 13.73 7.91
C VAL A 24 -5.38 13.85 9.42
N ARG A 25 -4.69 14.88 9.88
CA ARG A 25 -4.42 15.08 11.32
C ARG A 25 -5.68 15.37 12.14
N GLU A 26 -6.72 15.89 11.52
CA GLU A 26 -8.01 16.21 12.15
C GLU A 26 -9.04 15.06 12.07
N ILE A 27 -8.67 13.90 11.51
CA ILE A 27 -9.58 12.75 11.41
C ILE A 27 -10.07 12.32 12.79
N GLN A 28 -11.39 12.19 12.90
CA GLN A 28 -12.11 11.68 14.06
C GLN A 28 -12.87 10.41 13.68
N PRO A 29 -13.26 9.56 14.65
CA PRO A 29 -14.11 8.41 14.40
C PRO A 29 -15.45 8.83 13.75
N ILE A 30 -15.86 8.08 12.74
CA ILE A 30 -17.05 8.37 11.95
C ILE A 30 -18.26 7.69 12.61
N ASN A 31 -19.21 8.49 13.13
CA ASN A 31 -20.38 7.98 13.83
C ASN A 31 -21.42 7.35 12.88
N SER A 32 -21.49 7.81 11.62
CA SER A 32 -22.41 7.29 10.63
C SER A 32 -21.86 6.02 9.98
N ARG A 33 -22.50 4.88 10.22
CA ARG A 33 -22.09 3.60 9.58
C ARG A 33 -22.06 3.71 8.05
N LYS A 34 -23.05 4.37 7.44
CA LYS A 34 -23.11 4.56 5.99
C LYS A 34 -21.88 5.33 5.47
N GLN A 35 -21.56 6.42 6.14
CA GLN A 35 -20.40 7.26 5.77
C GLN A 35 -19.08 6.53 5.99
N LEU A 36 -18.95 5.78 7.10
CA LEU A 36 -17.78 4.95 7.37
C LEU A 36 -17.56 3.91 6.28
N PHE A 37 -18.62 3.22 5.83
CA PHE A 37 -18.52 2.26 4.75
C PHE A 37 -18.06 2.91 3.45
N ILE A 38 -18.57 4.10 3.10
CA ILE A 38 -18.13 4.85 1.92
C ILE A 38 -16.63 5.14 2.01
N GLU A 39 -16.16 5.67 3.15
CA GLU A 39 -14.74 5.97 3.36
C GLU A 39 -13.84 4.73 3.24
N LEU A 40 -14.22 3.63 3.90
CA LEU A 40 -13.45 2.40 3.83
C LEU A 40 -13.40 1.82 2.41
N HIS A 41 -14.51 1.89 1.67
CA HIS A 41 -14.55 1.46 0.27
C HIS A 41 -13.69 2.36 -0.62
N LEU A 42 -13.69 3.68 -0.45
CA LEU A 42 -12.81 4.59 -1.16
C LEU A 42 -11.33 4.23 -0.95
N VAL A 43 -10.94 4.02 0.32
CA VAL A 43 -9.55 3.64 0.64
C VAL A 43 -9.21 2.27 0.05
N ASN A 44 -10.12 1.30 0.11
CA ASN A 44 -9.91 -0.04 -0.44
C ASN A 44 -9.85 -0.04 -1.98
N GLU A 45 -10.70 0.73 -2.66
CA GLU A 45 -10.64 0.94 -4.11
C GLU A 45 -9.31 1.59 -4.51
N TYR A 46 -8.88 2.63 -3.77
CA TYR A 46 -7.60 3.28 -4.03
C TYR A 46 -6.43 2.30 -3.82
N LEU A 47 -6.45 1.51 -2.74
CA LEU A 47 -5.43 0.49 -2.46
C LEU A 47 -5.37 -0.56 -3.58
N SER A 48 -6.53 -1.02 -4.09
CA SER A 48 -6.61 -1.98 -5.18
C SER A 48 -5.98 -1.45 -6.48
N SER A 49 -6.00 -0.12 -6.68
CA SER A 49 -5.40 0.50 -7.86
C SER A 49 -3.89 0.29 -7.95
N PHE A 50 -3.18 0.14 -6.82
CA PHE A 50 -1.73 -0.12 -6.82
C PHE A 50 -1.36 -1.52 -7.35
N GLN A 51 -2.31 -2.46 -7.31
CA GLN A 51 -2.14 -3.84 -7.77
C GLN A 51 -2.72 -4.07 -9.18
N SER A 52 -3.35 -3.05 -9.76
CA SER A 52 -3.97 -3.10 -11.08
C SER A 52 -3.17 -2.29 -12.12
N GLU A 53 -3.44 -2.53 -13.40
CA GLU A 53 -2.91 -1.70 -14.49
C GLU A 53 -3.49 -0.26 -14.48
N ASN A 54 -4.69 -0.10 -13.93
CA ASN A 54 -5.41 1.17 -13.87
C ASN A 54 -5.17 1.86 -12.52
N ARG A 55 -4.11 2.62 -12.41
CA ARG A 55 -3.82 3.43 -11.21
C ARG A 55 -4.68 4.68 -11.20
N VAL A 56 -5.13 5.08 -10.01
CA VAL A 56 -5.80 6.38 -9.83
C VAL A 56 -4.87 7.50 -10.33
N PRO A 57 -5.36 8.45 -11.15
CA PRO A 57 -4.54 9.54 -11.68
C PRO A 57 -3.89 10.36 -10.56
N ASN A 58 -2.81 11.05 -10.90
CA ASN A 58 -2.19 11.98 -9.97
C ASN A 58 -3.19 13.09 -9.58
N HIS A 59 -3.32 13.31 -8.28
CA HIS A 59 -4.20 14.33 -7.69
C HIS A 59 -3.39 15.47 -7.03
N GLY A 60 -2.15 15.67 -7.47
CA GLY A 60 -1.35 16.81 -7.02
C GLY A 60 -2.01 18.12 -7.39
N PHE A 61 -2.14 19.04 -6.44
CA PHE A 61 -2.73 20.36 -6.62
C PHE A 61 -2.07 21.39 -5.70
N ASP A 62 -2.17 22.64 -6.09
CA ASP A 62 -1.75 23.76 -5.29
C ASP A 62 -2.92 24.30 -4.44
N ASN A 63 -2.59 24.92 -3.30
CA ASN A 63 -3.59 25.58 -2.48
C ASN A 63 -4.06 26.87 -3.16
N VAL A 64 -5.27 26.84 -3.69
CA VAL A 64 -5.91 28.00 -4.35
C VAL A 64 -6.93 28.71 -3.49
N THR A 65 -7.07 28.34 -2.21
CA THR A 65 -8.09 28.87 -1.28
C THR A 65 -8.10 30.38 -1.24
N GLU A 66 -6.93 31.03 -1.06
CA GLU A 66 -6.84 32.49 -0.99
C GLU A 66 -7.17 33.17 -2.33
N SER A 67 -6.78 32.55 -3.44
CA SER A 67 -7.07 33.04 -4.78
C SER A 67 -8.57 32.98 -5.08
N VAL A 68 -9.24 31.90 -4.70
CA VAL A 68 -10.70 31.73 -4.83
C VAL A 68 -11.44 32.72 -3.93
N LYS A 69 -11.01 32.94 -2.70
CA LYS A 69 -11.58 33.99 -1.81
C LYS A 69 -11.48 35.39 -2.42
N ARG A 70 -10.31 35.71 -3.02
CA ARG A 70 -10.12 37.00 -3.71
C ARG A 70 -11.02 37.15 -4.92
N LEU A 71 -11.20 36.08 -5.72
CA LEU A 71 -12.10 36.09 -6.88
C LEU A 71 -13.59 36.39 -6.51
N LYS A 72 -14.03 36.06 -5.29
CA LYS A 72 -15.37 36.41 -4.81
C LYS A 72 -15.60 37.92 -4.71
N ILE A 73 -14.53 38.71 -4.61
CA ILE A 73 -14.61 40.18 -4.51
C ILE A 73 -14.65 40.75 -5.94
N GLU A 74 -15.63 41.58 -6.23
CA GLU A 74 -15.81 42.26 -7.52
C GLU A 74 -14.58 43.11 -7.88
N ASN A 75 -14.20 43.12 -9.17
CA ASN A 75 -13.05 43.83 -9.70
C ASN A 75 -11.70 43.49 -9.00
N SER A 76 -11.65 42.37 -8.27
CA SER A 76 -10.43 41.94 -7.64
C SER A 76 -9.35 41.55 -8.70
N PHE A 77 -8.11 41.67 -8.30
CA PHE A 77 -6.96 41.28 -9.11
C PHE A 77 -6.28 40.05 -8.48
N ILE A 78 -6.04 39.05 -9.30
CA ILE A 78 -5.15 37.92 -8.97
C ILE A 78 -4.09 37.78 -10.07
N GLU A 79 -2.95 37.25 -9.70
CA GLU A 79 -1.80 37.09 -10.59
C GLU A 79 -1.95 35.89 -11.54
N THR A 80 -1.18 35.87 -12.59
CA THR A 80 -1.21 34.81 -13.61
C THR A 80 -0.91 33.44 -13.00
N ASP A 81 0.03 33.33 -12.06
CA ASP A 81 0.35 32.08 -11.34
C ASP A 81 -0.88 31.50 -10.60
N ALA A 82 -1.67 32.34 -9.99
CA ALA A 82 -2.91 31.91 -9.32
C ALA A 82 -3.95 31.36 -10.31
N PHE A 83 -4.09 31.98 -11.49
CA PHE A 83 -4.96 31.45 -12.55
C PHE A 83 -4.47 30.11 -13.09
N LEU A 84 -3.16 29.93 -13.27
CA LEU A 84 -2.60 28.66 -13.70
C LEU A 84 -2.85 27.54 -12.68
N LYS A 85 -2.74 27.84 -11.38
CA LYS A 85 -3.08 26.90 -10.31
C LYS A 85 -4.56 26.54 -10.32
N ILE A 86 -5.44 27.50 -10.55
CA ILE A 86 -6.87 27.25 -10.70
C ILE A 86 -7.16 26.38 -11.93
N ALA A 87 -6.53 26.66 -13.07
CA ALA A 87 -6.67 25.85 -14.27
C ALA A 87 -6.18 24.42 -14.05
N SER A 88 -5.02 24.26 -13.41
CA SER A 88 -4.46 22.93 -13.07
C SER A 88 -5.41 22.16 -12.14
N THR A 89 -5.97 22.81 -11.12
CA THR A 89 -6.96 22.21 -10.21
C THR A 89 -8.18 21.71 -10.99
N SER A 90 -8.75 22.55 -11.85
CA SER A 90 -9.91 22.21 -12.69
C SER A 90 -9.61 21.05 -13.63
N LEU A 91 -8.44 21.07 -14.29
CA LEU A 91 -8.01 20.01 -15.19
C LEU A 91 -7.87 18.67 -14.46
N THR A 92 -7.21 18.66 -13.30
CA THR A 92 -7.00 17.46 -12.50
C THR A 92 -8.33 16.82 -12.09
N VAL A 93 -9.30 17.62 -11.62
CA VAL A 93 -10.63 17.09 -11.26
C VAL A 93 -11.36 16.53 -12.47
N ASN A 94 -11.30 17.23 -13.59
CA ASN A 94 -11.91 16.77 -14.84
C ASN A 94 -11.30 15.45 -15.37
N GLU A 95 -10.01 15.27 -15.21
CA GLU A 95 -9.33 14.00 -15.52
C GLU A 95 -9.81 12.87 -14.60
N HIS A 96 -9.97 13.14 -13.31
CA HIS A 96 -10.53 12.18 -12.36
C HIS A 96 -11.96 11.78 -12.73
N ILE A 97 -12.83 12.74 -13.03
CA ILE A 97 -14.22 12.47 -13.44
C ILE A 97 -14.25 11.58 -14.69
N LYS A 98 -13.43 11.88 -15.71
CA LYS A 98 -13.33 11.04 -16.92
C LYS A 98 -12.81 9.64 -16.60
N PHE A 99 -11.78 9.52 -15.76
CA PHE A 99 -11.18 8.26 -15.38
C PHE A 99 -12.18 7.36 -14.65
N PHE A 100 -12.84 7.87 -13.61
CA PHE A 100 -13.79 7.08 -12.83
C PHE A 100 -15.07 6.75 -13.63
N LYS A 101 -15.49 7.61 -14.53
CA LYS A 101 -16.59 7.31 -15.46
C LYS A 101 -16.23 6.15 -16.40
N LYS A 102 -15.00 6.08 -16.89
CA LYS A 102 -14.51 4.99 -17.74
C LYS A 102 -14.40 3.67 -16.98
N LEU A 103 -14.00 3.71 -15.71
CA LEU A 103 -13.70 2.55 -14.88
C LEU A 103 -14.70 2.36 -13.73
N LYS A 104 -15.97 2.69 -13.95
CA LYS A 104 -17.05 2.66 -12.93
C LYS A 104 -17.25 1.28 -12.26
N LEU A 105 -16.93 0.19 -12.95
CA LEU A 105 -17.05 -1.17 -12.39
C LEU A 105 -15.88 -1.50 -11.45
N GLN A 106 -14.72 -0.91 -11.66
CA GLN A 106 -13.53 -1.12 -10.83
C GLN A 106 -13.52 -0.18 -9.61
N PHE A 107 -14.02 1.06 -9.79
CA PHE A 107 -14.05 2.12 -8.76
C PHE A 107 -15.46 2.66 -8.57
N PRO A 108 -16.43 1.83 -8.12
CA PRO A 108 -17.83 2.26 -8.03
C PRO A 108 -18.04 3.40 -7.04
N THR A 109 -17.36 3.39 -5.88
CA THR A 109 -17.52 4.42 -4.84
C THR A 109 -16.89 5.75 -5.26
N PHE A 110 -15.72 5.73 -5.90
CA PHE A 110 -15.12 6.94 -6.50
C PHE A 110 -15.96 7.48 -7.65
N PHE A 111 -16.57 6.61 -8.45
CA PHE A 111 -17.49 7.03 -9.50
C PHE A 111 -18.68 7.78 -8.92
N GLU A 112 -19.34 7.25 -7.87
CA GLU A 112 -20.45 7.94 -7.19
C GLU A 112 -20.02 9.27 -6.57
N LEU A 113 -18.80 9.34 -6.01
CA LEU A 113 -18.24 10.58 -5.47
C LEU A 113 -18.01 11.60 -6.57
N SER A 114 -17.41 11.21 -7.68
CA SER A 114 -17.08 12.09 -8.81
C SER A 114 -18.30 12.58 -9.57
N GLN A 115 -19.42 11.83 -9.55
CA GLN A 115 -20.68 12.25 -10.19
C GLN A 115 -21.38 13.40 -9.48
N LYS A 116 -21.05 13.68 -8.23
CA LYS A 116 -21.61 14.82 -7.48
C LYS A 116 -20.99 16.16 -7.88
N ILE A 117 -19.90 16.12 -8.65
CA ILE A 117 -19.11 17.27 -9.01
C ILE A 117 -19.37 17.60 -10.48
N GLU A 118 -19.62 18.85 -10.78
CA GLU A 118 -19.86 19.32 -12.14
C GLU A 118 -18.57 19.23 -12.98
N PHE A 119 -18.69 18.64 -14.16
CA PHE A 119 -17.63 18.59 -15.14
C PHE A 119 -17.69 19.84 -16.04
N THR A 120 -16.64 20.64 -16.09
CA THR A 120 -16.54 21.77 -17.02
C THR A 120 -15.11 22.03 -17.46
N THR A 121 -14.90 22.21 -18.77
CA THR A 121 -13.62 22.66 -19.32
C THR A 121 -13.55 24.18 -19.45
N TYR A 122 -14.67 24.88 -19.23
CA TYR A 122 -14.79 26.31 -19.48
C TYR A 122 -13.73 27.14 -18.73
N ILE A 123 -13.49 26.83 -17.45
CA ILE A 123 -12.51 27.54 -16.61
C ILE A 123 -11.10 27.43 -17.22
N ASP A 124 -10.67 26.22 -17.57
CA ASP A 124 -9.37 25.95 -18.14
C ASP A 124 -9.23 26.57 -19.53
N ASP A 125 -10.27 26.47 -20.36
CA ASP A 125 -10.29 27.02 -21.71
C ASP A 125 -10.18 28.56 -21.70
N GLU A 126 -10.93 29.25 -20.82
CA GLU A 126 -10.87 30.72 -20.69
C GLU A 126 -9.51 31.21 -20.17
N ILE A 127 -8.93 30.52 -19.18
CA ILE A 127 -7.60 30.84 -18.69
C ILE A 127 -6.56 30.62 -19.78
N LYS A 128 -6.61 29.51 -20.49
CA LYS A 128 -5.69 29.17 -21.59
C LYS A 128 -5.79 30.13 -22.79
N LYS A 129 -6.93 30.78 -23.01
CA LYS A 129 -7.05 31.82 -24.04
C LYS A 129 -6.18 33.04 -23.74
N ILE A 130 -6.05 33.41 -22.47
CA ILE A 130 -5.40 34.62 -22.00
C ILE A 130 -3.96 34.39 -21.57
N ILE A 131 -3.70 33.29 -20.84
CA ILE A 131 -2.39 32.98 -20.24
C ILE A 131 -1.76 31.82 -20.99
N ASP A 132 -0.46 31.86 -21.21
CA ASP A 132 0.31 30.77 -21.83
C ASP A 132 0.85 29.79 -20.77
N ILE A 133 1.55 28.75 -21.25
CA ILE A 133 2.13 27.70 -20.38
C ILE A 133 3.26 28.24 -19.50
N SER A 134 3.93 29.32 -19.91
CA SER A 134 5.01 29.98 -19.15
C SER A 134 4.48 30.89 -18.04
N GLY A 135 3.17 31.12 -17.99
CA GLY A 135 2.53 32.01 -17.02
C GLY A 135 2.48 33.47 -17.45
N GLU A 136 2.78 33.76 -18.71
CA GLU A 136 2.68 35.12 -19.26
C GLU A 136 1.35 35.33 -19.96
N VAL A 137 0.85 36.57 -19.89
CA VAL A 137 -0.33 36.99 -20.65
C VAL A 137 0.05 37.03 -22.17
N LYS A 138 -0.72 36.28 -22.96
CA LYS A 138 -0.47 36.14 -24.39
C LYS A 138 -0.53 37.49 -25.12
N ASN A 139 0.29 37.66 -26.18
CA ASN A 139 0.34 38.86 -26.95
C ASN A 139 -1.00 39.24 -27.62
N ASN A 140 -1.85 38.27 -27.88
CA ASN A 140 -3.15 38.45 -28.51
C ASN A 140 -4.32 38.45 -27.51
N ALA A 141 -4.03 38.55 -26.19
CA ALA A 141 -5.05 38.60 -25.16
C ALA A 141 -5.95 39.87 -25.29
N SER A 142 -5.38 40.98 -25.73
CA SER A 142 -6.15 42.13 -26.20
C SER A 142 -5.47 42.79 -27.41
N SER A 143 -6.24 43.55 -28.20
CA SER A 143 -5.69 44.35 -29.30
C SER A 143 -4.75 45.44 -28.80
N ALA A 144 -5.08 46.07 -27.67
CA ALA A 144 -4.27 47.10 -27.00
C ALA A 144 -2.90 46.51 -26.55
N LEU A 145 -2.87 45.38 -25.87
CA LEU A 145 -1.63 44.74 -25.42
C LEU A 145 -0.74 44.38 -26.60
N LYS A 146 -1.33 43.86 -27.68
CA LYS A 146 -0.59 43.54 -28.89
C LYS A 146 0.08 44.77 -29.51
N GLN A 147 -0.63 45.91 -29.51
CA GLN A 147 -0.07 47.17 -30.04
C GLN A 147 1.05 47.70 -29.12
N ILE A 148 0.80 47.79 -27.80
CA ILE A 148 1.79 48.26 -26.83
C ILE A 148 3.10 47.42 -26.93
N ARG A 149 3.02 46.10 -27.00
CA ARG A 149 4.20 45.24 -27.15
C ARG A 149 4.95 45.43 -28.47
N ARG A 150 4.23 45.72 -29.56
CA ARG A 150 4.85 46.12 -30.81
C ARG A 150 5.60 47.44 -30.69
N ASP A 151 4.99 48.42 -30.02
CA ASP A 151 5.60 49.73 -29.81
C ASP A 151 6.80 49.65 -28.89
N ILE A 152 6.76 48.83 -27.83
CA ILE A 152 7.92 48.50 -27.01
C ILE A 152 9.07 47.95 -27.81
N ASN A 153 8.83 47.01 -28.73
CA ASN A 153 9.89 46.44 -29.57
C ASN A 153 10.45 47.45 -30.56
N ASN A 154 9.59 48.30 -31.15
CA ASN A 154 10.00 49.37 -32.05
C ASN A 154 10.89 50.41 -31.33
N ILE A 155 10.50 50.81 -30.12
CA ILE A 155 11.25 51.76 -29.29
C ILE A 155 12.57 51.17 -28.85
N ARG A 156 12.64 49.88 -28.46
CA ARG A 156 13.91 49.20 -28.16
C ARG A 156 14.89 49.29 -29.36
N GLY A 157 14.40 49.10 -30.57
CA GLY A 157 15.19 49.28 -31.81
C GLY A 157 15.72 50.69 -31.95
N LYS A 158 14.86 51.71 -31.73
CA LYS A 158 15.24 53.14 -31.78
C LYS A 158 16.25 53.50 -30.71
N ILE A 159 16.13 53.05 -29.49
CA ILE A 159 17.12 53.22 -28.40
C ILE A 159 18.48 52.67 -28.84
N GLY A 160 18.52 51.44 -29.38
CA GLY A 160 19.75 50.82 -29.83
C GLY A 160 20.42 51.57 -30.97
N ALA A 161 19.65 51.97 -32.03
CA ALA A 161 20.13 52.71 -33.16
C ALA A 161 20.63 54.14 -32.77
N SER A 162 19.86 54.83 -31.92
CA SER A 162 20.21 56.15 -31.40
C SER A 162 21.48 56.13 -30.56
N PHE A 163 21.62 55.15 -29.66
CA PHE A 163 22.79 54.95 -28.85
C PHE A 163 24.03 54.63 -29.71
N SER A 164 23.92 53.70 -30.68
CA SER A 164 24.99 53.32 -31.60
C SER A 164 25.46 54.48 -32.45
N SER A 165 24.53 55.36 -32.90
CA SER A 165 24.89 56.58 -33.60
C SER A 165 25.66 57.55 -32.71
N ALA A 166 25.20 57.73 -31.44
CA ALA A 166 25.93 58.60 -30.48
C ALA A 166 27.29 58.02 -30.14
N LEU A 167 27.41 56.72 -29.98
CA LEU A 167 28.66 56.02 -29.72
C LEU A 167 29.64 56.21 -30.88
N SER A 168 29.23 55.97 -32.13
CA SER A 168 30.10 56.16 -33.33
C SER A 168 30.56 57.60 -33.47
N LYS A 169 29.70 58.59 -33.26
CA LYS A 169 30.08 60.01 -33.28
C LYS A 169 31.10 60.36 -32.21
N SER A 170 30.94 59.81 -31.00
CA SER A 170 31.82 60.06 -29.89
C SER A 170 33.18 59.35 -30.02
N ILE A 171 33.21 58.17 -30.67
CA ILE A 171 34.46 57.49 -31.08
C ILE A 171 35.20 58.32 -32.09
N ALA A 172 34.54 58.76 -33.18
CA ALA A 172 35.14 59.55 -34.21
C ALA A 172 35.70 60.90 -33.74
N ALA A 173 35.09 61.47 -32.69
CA ALA A 173 35.52 62.70 -32.06
C ALA A 173 36.62 62.51 -30.99
N GLY A 174 36.98 61.28 -30.60
CA GLY A 174 37.99 60.99 -29.62
C GLY A 174 37.59 61.35 -28.19
N TYR A 175 36.27 61.40 -27.86
CA TYR A 175 35.77 61.80 -26.56
C TYR A 175 35.69 60.69 -25.54
N LEU A 176 35.78 59.41 -25.95
CA LEU A 176 35.59 58.23 -25.11
C LEU A 176 36.90 57.74 -24.53
N ASP A 177 36.82 57.08 -23.41
CA ASP A 177 37.88 56.30 -22.77
C ASP A 177 38.07 54.95 -23.46
N ASP A 178 39.01 54.13 -22.99
CA ASP A 178 39.29 52.80 -23.52
C ASP A 178 38.02 51.91 -23.42
N ILE A 179 37.28 52.04 -22.35
CA ILE A 179 35.98 51.37 -22.15
C ILE A 179 34.86 52.19 -22.82
N LYS A 180 34.69 52.16 -24.06
CA LYS A 180 33.82 53.04 -24.84
C LYS A 180 32.36 53.13 -24.35
N GLU A 181 31.81 52.08 -23.77
CA GLU A 181 30.43 52.03 -23.25
C GLU A 181 30.34 51.11 -22.03
N THR A 182 29.34 51.32 -21.17
CA THR A 182 28.99 50.45 -20.02
C THR A 182 27.48 50.55 -19.73
N VAL A 183 27.01 49.87 -18.71
CA VAL A 183 25.62 49.93 -18.24
C VAL A 183 25.62 50.48 -16.82
N VAL A 184 24.90 51.56 -16.60
CA VAL A 184 24.64 52.17 -15.29
C VAL A 184 23.12 52.31 -15.12
N ASP A 185 22.59 51.87 -13.97
CA ASP A 185 21.18 51.89 -13.63
C ASP A 185 20.28 51.30 -14.77
N ASN A 186 20.72 50.16 -15.28
CA ASN A 186 20.06 49.45 -16.41
C ASN A 186 19.97 50.25 -17.73
N GLN A 187 20.75 51.33 -17.90
CA GLN A 187 20.86 52.11 -19.10
C GLN A 187 22.27 52.03 -19.70
N ARG A 188 22.37 51.90 -21.02
CA ARG A 188 23.64 51.97 -21.75
C ARG A 188 24.15 53.40 -21.71
N VAL A 189 25.37 53.60 -21.32
CA VAL A 189 26.02 54.90 -21.18
C VAL A 189 27.35 54.94 -21.92
N LEU A 190 27.75 56.08 -22.37
CA LEU A 190 29.05 56.34 -22.92
C LEU A 190 30.05 56.59 -21.80
N ALA A 191 31.19 55.94 -21.81
CA ALA A 191 32.30 56.22 -20.89
C ALA A 191 33.16 57.32 -21.51
N VAL A 192 32.94 58.49 -21.02
CA VAL A 192 33.52 59.74 -21.59
C VAL A 192 34.67 60.24 -20.68
N SER A 193 35.79 60.59 -21.25
CA SER A 193 36.84 61.25 -20.54
C SER A 193 36.34 62.56 -19.90
N ALA A 194 36.60 62.79 -18.64
CA ALA A 194 36.06 63.91 -17.83
C ALA A 194 36.29 65.28 -18.50
N MET A 195 37.39 65.47 -19.23
CA MET A 195 37.73 66.69 -19.98
C MET A 195 36.74 66.97 -21.10
N HIS A 196 36.08 65.91 -21.65
CA HIS A 196 35.15 66.05 -22.75
C HIS A 196 33.68 66.03 -22.34
N ARG A 197 33.40 66.03 -21.03
CA ARG A 197 32.04 65.93 -20.42
C ARG A 197 31.04 66.89 -21.05
N ARG A 198 31.44 68.14 -21.33
CA ARG A 198 30.57 69.19 -21.91
C ARG A 198 30.37 69.09 -23.43
N LYS A 199 31.11 68.23 -24.10
CA LYS A 199 31.01 67.99 -25.54
C LYS A 199 29.93 67.04 -25.98
N ILE A 200 29.44 66.22 -25.07
CA ILE A 200 28.37 65.25 -25.33
C ILE A 200 27.09 65.71 -24.64
N ALA A 201 26.06 65.96 -25.45
CA ALA A 201 24.72 66.26 -24.93
C ALA A 201 24.11 64.99 -24.33
N GLY A 202 23.80 65.04 -23.05
CA GLY A 202 23.22 63.89 -22.34
C GLY A 202 23.17 64.08 -20.83
N SER A 203 22.58 63.11 -20.13
CA SER A 203 22.48 63.06 -18.67
C SER A 203 23.66 62.34 -18.06
N LEU A 204 24.29 62.94 -17.06
CA LEU A 204 25.34 62.31 -16.25
C LEU A 204 24.68 61.33 -15.26
N LEU A 205 25.03 60.05 -15.37
CA LEU A 205 24.50 58.99 -14.46
C LEU A 205 25.55 58.55 -13.43
N GLY A 206 26.80 58.94 -13.56
CA GLY A 206 27.85 58.61 -12.61
C GLY A 206 29.27 58.96 -13.12
N SER A 207 30.27 58.65 -12.30
CA SER A 207 31.68 58.79 -12.65
C SER A 207 32.49 57.60 -12.09
N SER A 208 33.67 57.36 -12.65
CA SER A 208 34.62 56.40 -12.09
C SER A 208 35.15 56.87 -10.74
N LYS A 209 35.67 55.91 -9.97
CA LYS A 209 36.27 56.20 -8.60
C LYS A 209 37.39 57.24 -8.67
N SER A 210 38.13 57.29 -9.75
CA SER A 210 39.19 58.30 -9.96
C SER A 210 38.68 59.64 -10.46
N GLY A 211 37.40 59.75 -10.88
CA GLY A 211 36.81 60.94 -11.48
C GLY A 211 37.23 61.20 -12.91
N ASN A 212 38.11 60.40 -13.50
CA ASN A 212 38.64 60.60 -14.88
C ASN A 212 37.65 60.21 -15.96
N ILE A 213 36.68 59.36 -15.66
CA ILE A 213 35.64 58.90 -16.59
C ILE A 213 34.27 59.34 -16.06
N VAL A 214 33.44 59.87 -16.90
CA VAL A 214 32.06 60.20 -16.61
C VAL A 214 31.12 59.35 -17.48
N TYR A 215 30.07 58.86 -16.89
CA TYR A 215 29.07 58.02 -17.57
C TYR A 215 27.92 58.89 -18.05
N ILE A 216 27.81 59.08 -19.36
CA ILE A 216 26.80 59.94 -19.97
C ILE A 216 25.82 59.11 -20.78
N ALA A 217 24.51 59.20 -20.43
CA ALA A 217 23.46 58.71 -21.26
C ALA A 217 23.16 59.77 -22.37
N PRO A 218 23.31 59.43 -23.66
CA PRO A 218 23.11 60.40 -24.76
C PRO A 218 21.68 60.95 -24.76
N GLN A 219 21.53 62.30 -24.94
CA GLN A 219 20.21 62.94 -24.98
C GLN A 219 19.26 62.29 -26.02
N ALA A 220 19.82 61.90 -27.18
CA ALA A 220 19.05 61.27 -28.26
C ALA A 220 18.43 59.91 -27.84
N SER A 221 19.08 59.14 -26.95
CA SER A 221 18.57 57.85 -26.45
C SER A 221 17.67 58.02 -25.22
N LEU A 222 17.86 59.08 -24.42
CA LEU A 222 17.04 59.36 -23.23
C LEU A 222 15.56 59.59 -23.53
N THR A 223 15.24 60.28 -24.62
CA THR A 223 13.85 60.51 -25.04
C THR A 223 13.15 59.18 -25.33
N TYR A 224 13.78 58.28 -26.07
CA TYR A 224 13.23 56.95 -26.37
C TYR A 224 13.21 56.06 -25.10
N SER A 225 14.18 56.24 -24.20
CA SER A 225 14.18 55.51 -22.93
C SER A 225 12.99 55.88 -22.03
N ARG A 226 12.59 57.18 -22.02
CA ARG A 226 11.37 57.59 -21.27
C ARG A 226 10.11 57.06 -21.93
N GLU A 227 10.03 57.12 -23.23
CA GLU A 227 8.87 56.55 -23.99
C GLU A 227 8.76 55.04 -23.74
N TYR A 228 9.88 54.31 -23.72
CA TYR A 228 9.94 52.91 -23.36
C TYR A 228 9.40 52.63 -21.96
N GLN A 229 9.80 53.42 -20.96
CA GLN A 229 9.31 53.28 -19.60
C GLN A 229 7.80 53.52 -19.49
N ASN A 230 7.28 54.52 -20.22
CA ASN A 230 5.84 54.77 -20.29
C ASN A 230 5.09 53.58 -20.90
N LEU A 231 5.57 53.04 -21.99
CA LEU A 231 4.96 51.88 -22.65
C LEU A 231 5.02 50.63 -21.77
N VAL A 232 6.08 50.41 -21.01
CA VAL A 232 6.18 49.30 -20.01
C VAL A 232 5.17 49.50 -18.89
N TYR A 233 4.92 50.73 -18.45
CA TYR A 233 3.90 51.03 -17.48
C TYR A 233 2.49 50.78 -18.05
N GLU A 234 2.22 51.22 -19.26
CA GLU A 234 0.97 50.98 -20.01
C GLU A 234 0.72 49.47 -20.17
N GLU A 235 1.77 48.70 -20.54
CA GLU A 235 1.69 47.25 -20.64
C GLU A 235 1.22 46.63 -19.32
N LYS A 236 1.83 47.04 -18.17
CA LYS A 236 1.42 46.54 -16.86
C LYS A 236 -0.04 46.85 -16.52
N GLN A 237 -0.50 48.08 -16.85
CA GLN A 237 -1.87 48.47 -16.60
C GLN A 237 -2.86 47.71 -17.48
N GLU A 238 -2.52 47.46 -18.75
CA GLU A 238 -3.37 46.68 -19.65
C GLU A 238 -3.40 45.20 -19.24
N VAL A 239 -2.27 44.61 -18.79
CA VAL A 239 -2.22 43.26 -18.22
C VAL A 239 -3.14 43.14 -17.00
N ILE A 240 -3.07 44.11 -16.06
CA ILE A 240 -3.96 44.11 -14.90
C ILE A 240 -5.42 44.15 -15.31
N LYS A 241 -5.79 44.99 -16.30
CA LYS A 241 -7.13 45.07 -16.84
C LYS A 241 -7.62 43.76 -17.44
N ILE A 242 -6.75 43.09 -18.23
CA ILE A 242 -7.04 41.79 -18.83
C ILE A 242 -7.26 40.75 -17.72
N LEU A 243 -6.40 40.68 -16.70
CA LEU A 243 -6.53 39.73 -15.61
C LEU A 243 -7.75 39.99 -14.74
N ARG A 244 -8.17 41.25 -14.54
CA ARG A 244 -9.44 41.56 -13.89
C ARG A 244 -10.63 41.06 -14.70
N ALA A 245 -10.64 41.29 -15.99
CA ALA A 245 -11.68 40.76 -16.89
C ALA A 245 -11.77 39.25 -16.86
N LEU A 246 -10.61 38.56 -16.87
CA LEU A 246 -10.55 37.11 -16.68
C LEU A 246 -11.12 36.70 -15.33
N GLY A 247 -10.78 37.44 -14.25
CA GLY A 247 -11.34 37.22 -12.90
C GLY A 247 -12.85 37.27 -12.90
N GLU A 248 -13.45 38.28 -13.56
CA GLU A 248 -14.93 38.39 -13.69
C GLU A 248 -15.54 37.19 -14.44
N THR A 249 -14.83 36.65 -15.45
CA THR A 249 -15.27 35.47 -16.20
C THR A 249 -15.24 34.21 -15.35
N VAL A 250 -14.23 34.05 -14.46
CA VAL A 250 -14.07 32.88 -13.59
C VAL A 250 -14.90 32.98 -12.31
N ARG A 251 -15.25 34.17 -11.87
CA ARG A 251 -15.98 34.40 -10.61
C ARG A 251 -17.25 33.56 -10.43
N PRO A 252 -18.12 33.38 -11.42
CA PRO A 252 -19.33 32.56 -11.26
C PRO A 252 -19.01 31.11 -10.83
N PHE A 253 -17.79 30.63 -11.08
CA PHE A 253 -17.36 29.28 -10.77
C PHE A 253 -16.62 29.15 -9.43
N THR A 254 -16.57 30.20 -8.61
CA THR A 254 -15.85 30.15 -7.31
C THR A 254 -16.39 29.06 -6.38
N SER A 255 -17.70 28.83 -6.34
CA SER A 255 -18.30 27.74 -5.55
C SER A 255 -17.86 26.37 -6.08
N LEU A 256 -17.87 26.19 -7.39
CA LEU A 256 -17.39 24.95 -8.02
C LEU A 256 -15.90 24.71 -7.78
N LEU A 257 -15.09 25.78 -7.78
CA LEU A 257 -13.66 25.67 -7.46
C LEU A 257 -13.41 25.27 -6.00
N GLU A 258 -14.26 25.71 -5.07
CA GLU A 258 -14.22 25.24 -3.68
C GLU A 258 -14.58 23.74 -3.59
N GLU A 259 -15.60 23.29 -4.31
CA GLU A 259 -15.95 21.86 -4.40
C GLU A 259 -14.82 21.03 -5.02
N TYR A 260 -14.16 21.53 -6.06
CA TYR A 260 -12.99 20.88 -6.69
C TYR A 260 -11.85 20.73 -5.68
N LEU A 261 -11.55 21.79 -4.94
CA LEU A 261 -10.50 21.78 -3.92
C LEU A 261 -10.82 20.77 -2.82
N GLU A 262 -12.04 20.78 -2.27
CA GLU A 262 -12.48 19.82 -1.25
C GLU A 262 -12.40 18.37 -1.76
N TYR A 263 -12.79 18.13 -3.00
CA TYR A 263 -12.66 16.82 -3.63
C TYR A 263 -11.21 16.34 -3.71
N LEU A 264 -10.29 17.21 -4.11
CA LEU A 264 -8.86 16.86 -4.21
C LEU A 264 -8.23 16.66 -2.84
N VAL A 265 -8.58 17.49 -1.84
CA VAL A 265 -8.15 17.33 -0.44
C VAL A 265 -8.64 15.99 0.12
N HIS A 266 -9.91 15.65 -0.12
CA HIS A 266 -10.47 14.36 0.28
C HIS A 266 -9.77 13.18 -0.43
N THR A 267 -9.54 13.30 -1.73
CA THR A 267 -8.84 12.27 -2.51
C THR A 267 -7.40 12.08 -2.04
N ASP A 268 -6.69 13.16 -1.67
CA ASP A 268 -5.34 13.10 -1.11
C ASP A 268 -5.34 12.39 0.26
N ALA A 269 -6.32 12.68 1.13
CA ALA A 269 -6.50 11.99 2.39
C ALA A 269 -6.80 10.49 2.20
N VAL A 270 -7.66 10.12 1.25
CA VAL A 270 -7.94 8.72 0.90
C VAL A 270 -6.69 8.04 0.33
N GLY A 271 -5.98 8.70 -0.59
CA GLY A 271 -4.74 8.20 -1.17
C GLY A 271 -3.64 7.97 -0.13
N SER A 272 -3.51 8.86 0.85
CA SER A 272 -2.54 8.72 1.94
C SER A 272 -2.86 7.53 2.86
N LYS A 273 -4.14 7.33 3.22
CA LYS A 273 -4.61 6.15 3.95
C LYS A 273 -4.31 4.85 3.18
N ALA A 274 -4.53 4.85 1.86
CA ALA A 274 -4.25 3.70 1.01
C ALA A 274 -2.75 3.39 0.90
N LYS A 275 -1.88 4.39 0.78
CA LYS A 275 -0.42 4.22 0.79
C LYS A 275 0.08 3.67 2.13
N TYR A 276 -0.45 4.19 3.24
CA TYR A 276 -0.14 3.68 4.57
C TYR A 276 -0.61 2.23 4.74
N ALA A 277 -1.79 1.88 4.21
CA ALA A 277 -2.29 0.52 4.19
C ALA A 277 -1.38 -0.42 3.36
N LEU A 278 -0.89 0.04 2.21
CA LEU A 278 0.04 -0.71 1.37
C LEU A 278 1.35 -1.00 2.10
N GLU A 279 1.92 -0.03 2.83
CA GLU A 279 3.16 -0.18 3.61
C GLU A 279 3.07 -1.35 4.61
N MET A 280 1.93 -1.49 5.27
CA MET A 280 1.72 -2.49 6.33
C MET A 280 0.98 -3.75 5.88
N ASN A 281 0.69 -3.91 4.58
CA ASN A 281 -0.22 -4.94 4.06
C ASN A 281 -1.57 -4.94 4.80
N ALA A 282 -2.09 -3.75 5.12
CA ALA A 282 -3.36 -3.58 5.78
C ALA A 282 -4.52 -3.83 4.81
N ILE A 283 -5.61 -4.35 5.34
CA ILE A 283 -6.80 -4.72 4.57
C ILE A 283 -8.06 -4.17 5.22
N MET A 284 -9.16 -4.22 4.49
CA MET A 284 -10.50 -4.03 5.01
C MET A 284 -11.03 -5.37 5.54
N PRO A 285 -11.14 -5.58 6.87
CA PRO A 285 -11.71 -6.79 7.42
C PRO A 285 -13.21 -6.86 7.10
N LYS A 286 -13.79 -8.07 7.21
CA LYS A 286 -15.24 -8.23 7.05
C LYS A 286 -15.97 -7.55 8.21
N ILE A 287 -16.78 -6.52 7.89
CA ILE A 287 -17.61 -5.84 8.87
C ILE A 287 -18.94 -6.59 8.98
N THR A 288 -19.26 -7.08 10.19
CA THR A 288 -20.45 -7.89 10.48
C THR A 288 -21.52 -7.07 11.20
N LYS A 289 -22.77 -7.57 11.16
CA LYS A 289 -23.85 -7.06 12.01
C LYS A 289 -23.84 -7.70 13.40
N GLU A 290 -23.25 -8.89 13.48
CA GLU A 290 -23.05 -9.59 14.76
C GLU A 290 -21.97 -8.88 15.57
N LYS A 291 -22.19 -8.74 16.86
CA LYS A 291 -21.26 -8.11 17.79
C LYS A 291 -20.05 -9.03 18.03
N ARG A 292 -19.08 -8.95 17.12
CA ARG A 292 -17.89 -9.80 17.14
C ARG A 292 -16.65 -9.01 16.72
N ILE A 293 -15.55 -9.19 17.43
CA ILE A 293 -14.20 -8.88 16.98
C ILE A 293 -13.47 -10.22 16.82
N PHE A 294 -13.00 -10.50 15.63
CA PHE A 294 -12.09 -11.60 15.35
C PHE A 294 -10.92 -11.05 14.55
N PHE A 295 -9.88 -10.64 15.25
CA PHE A 295 -8.63 -10.21 14.65
C PHE A 295 -7.64 -11.36 14.65
N LYS A 296 -7.26 -11.82 13.47
CA LYS A 296 -6.24 -12.85 13.29
C LYS A 296 -4.96 -12.16 12.79
N ASN A 297 -3.82 -12.52 13.39
CA ASN A 297 -2.51 -11.97 13.05
C ASN A 297 -2.45 -10.43 13.05
N ALA A 298 -3.14 -9.81 13.99
CA ALA A 298 -3.17 -8.35 14.13
C ALA A 298 -1.80 -7.81 14.55
N MET A 299 -1.30 -6.81 13.84
CA MET A 299 -0.03 -6.15 14.13
C MET A 299 -0.28 -4.74 14.65
N HIS A 300 0.47 -4.34 15.68
CA HIS A 300 0.43 -2.96 16.18
C HIS A 300 1.14 -2.04 15.19
N PRO A 301 0.46 -1.06 14.57
CA PRO A 301 1.03 -0.27 13.47
C PRO A 301 2.32 0.47 13.82
N ILE A 302 2.34 1.15 14.97
CA ILE A 302 3.49 1.93 15.43
C ILE A 302 4.67 1.01 15.77
N LEU A 303 4.38 -0.11 16.47
CA LEU A 303 5.40 -1.09 16.81
C LEU A 303 5.97 -1.78 15.56
N TRP A 304 5.10 -2.11 14.60
CA TRP A 304 5.52 -2.70 13.34
C TRP A 304 6.47 -1.77 12.58
N ARG A 305 6.12 -0.49 12.46
CA ARG A 305 6.96 0.51 11.76
C ARG A 305 8.31 0.67 12.43
N LYS A 306 8.34 0.77 13.76
CA LYS A 306 9.58 0.84 14.55
C LYS A 306 10.46 -0.40 14.37
N ASN A 307 9.87 -1.57 14.48
CA ASN A 307 10.58 -2.84 14.36
C ASN A 307 11.06 -3.09 12.92
N ASN A 308 10.25 -2.76 11.92
CA ASN A 308 10.61 -2.89 10.52
C ASN A 308 11.82 -2.04 10.16
N ALA A 309 11.90 -0.82 10.67
CA ALA A 309 13.07 0.05 10.51
C ALA A 309 14.34 -0.57 11.13
N GLN A 310 14.21 -1.36 12.20
CA GLN A 310 15.30 -2.07 12.87
C GLN A 310 15.50 -3.51 12.36
N LYS A 311 14.73 -3.96 11.36
CA LYS A 311 14.70 -5.33 10.84
C LYS A 311 14.36 -6.39 11.91
N ILE A 312 13.59 -6.01 12.93
CA ILE A 312 13.10 -6.88 13.98
C ILE A 312 11.71 -7.37 13.59
N LYS A 313 11.45 -8.67 13.76
CA LYS A 313 10.14 -9.26 13.47
C LYS A 313 9.12 -8.86 14.55
N THR A 314 8.04 -8.21 14.16
CA THR A 314 6.89 -7.96 15.05
C THR A 314 6.06 -9.23 15.19
N ILE A 315 5.70 -9.57 16.42
CA ILE A 315 4.88 -10.75 16.73
C ILE A 315 3.41 -10.34 16.66
N PRO A 316 2.63 -10.93 15.71
CA PRO A 316 1.21 -10.60 15.59
C PRO A 316 0.39 -11.20 16.72
N GLN A 317 -0.74 -10.57 17.04
CA GLN A 317 -1.72 -11.01 18.04
C GLN A 317 -2.98 -11.56 17.35
N SER A 318 -3.59 -12.57 17.98
CA SER A 318 -4.90 -13.06 17.54
C SER A 318 -5.85 -13.04 18.72
N ILE A 319 -7.01 -12.44 18.53
CA ILE A 319 -8.01 -12.30 19.58
C ILE A 319 -9.42 -12.43 19.01
N GLU A 320 -10.31 -12.96 19.81
CA GLU A 320 -11.72 -13.04 19.50
C GLU A 320 -12.55 -12.52 20.68
N LEU A 321 -13.49 -11.64 20.40
CA LEU A 321 -14.60 -11.24 21.27
C LEU A 321 -15.90 -11.56 20.51
N ASN A 322 -16.83 -12.21 21.19
CA ASN A 322 -18.15 -12.58 20.65
C ASN A 322 -19.17 -12.67 21.78
N GLU A 323 -20.41 -13.02 21.49
CA GLU A 323 -21.46 -13.10 22.50
C GLU A 323 -21.21 -14.13 23.61
N LYS A 324 -20.40 -15.16 23.34
CA LYS A 324 -19.98 -16.18 24.34
C LYS A 324 -18.70 -15.81 25.07
N GLN A 325 -18.00 -14.79 24.61
CA GLN A 325 -16.74 -14.30 25.14
C GLN A 325 -16.71 -12.78 25.00
N GLN A 326 -17.53 -12.10 25.82
CA GLN A 326 -17.69 -10.65 25.75
C GLN A 326 -16.54 -9.91 26.41
N ILE A 327 -16.02 -10.44 27.51
CA ILE A 327 -14.95 -9.82 28.28
C ILE A 327 -13.76 -10.76 28.39
N ILE A 328 -12.56 -10.26 28.12
CA ILE A 328 -11.31 -10.99 28.29
C ILE A 328 -10.50 -10.36 29.41
N VAL A 329 -10.13 -11.19 30.41
CA VAL A 329 -9.27 -10.82 31.54
C VAL A 329 -7.85 -11.31 31.25
N ILE A 330 -6.94 -10.42 30.86
CA ILE A 330 -5.55 -10.77 30.54
C ILE A 330 -4.69 -10.66 31.79
N SER A 331 -4.02 -11.75 32.17
CA SER A 331 -3.08 -11.80 33.26
C SER A 331 -1.69 -12.28 32.85
N GLY A 332 -0.71 -12.21 33.74
CA GLY A 332 0.68 -12.57 33.43
C GLY A 332 1.69 -11.48 33.84
N PRO A 333 3.00 -11.68 33.59
CA PRO A 333 4.04 -10.73 33.97
C PRO A 333 3.93 -9.40 33.19
N ASN A 334 4.41 -8.28 33.77
CA ASN A 334 4.31 -6.95 33.17
C ASN A 334 5.05 -6.86 31.83
N ALA A 335 6.23 -7.46 31.73
CA ALA A 335 7.01 -7.49 30.50
C ALA A 335 6.39 -8.38 29.38
N GLY A 336 5.29 -9.09 29.65
CA GLY A 336 4.67 -10.04 28.71
C GLY A 336 4.00 -9.41 27.50
N GLY A 337 3.76 -8.09 27.49
CA GLY A 337 3.10 -7.38 26.38
C GLY A 337 1.58 -7.22 26.54
N LYS A 338 1.02 -7.32 27.77
CA LYS A 338 -0.41 -7.15 28.06
C LYS A 338 -0.97 -5.84 27.52
N SER A 339 -0.35 -4.72 27.91
CA SER A 339 -0.75 -3.35 27.51
C SER A 339 -0.63 -3.14 25.99
N ILE A 340 0.39 -3.70 25.37
CA ILE A 340 0.57 -3.63 23.90
C ILE A 340 -0.54 -4.39 23.17
N THR A 341 -0.92 -5.58 23.66
CA THR A 341 -2.02 -6.35 23.08
C THR A 341 -3.34 -5.59 23.17
N LEU A 342 -3.63 -5.00 24.32
CA LEU A 342 -4.82 -4.20 24.57
C LEU A 342 -4.83 -2.94 23.69
N LYS A 343 -3.71 -2.20 23.64
CA LYS A 343 -3.53 -1.05 22.73
C LYS A 343 -3.70 -1.45 21.27
N THR A 344 -3.17 -2.60 20.84
CA THR A 344 -3.29 -3.07 19.45
C THR A 344 -4.75 -3.17 19.04
N ILE A 345 -5.58 -3.83 19.84
CA ILE A 345 -6.98 -4.07 19.50
C ILE A 345 -7.77 -2.76 19.47
N GLY A 346 -7.57 -1.92 20.52
CA GLY A 346 -8.22 -0.61 20.58
C GLY A 346 -7.81 0.30 19.41
N LEU A 347 -6.53 0.36 19.12
CA LEU A 347 -6.00 1.19 18.04
C LEU A 347 -6.51 0.73 16.66
N LEU A 348 -6.49 -0.58 16.39
CA LEU A 348 -6.99 -1.11 15.11
C LEU A 348 -8.49 -0.87 14.95
N GLN A 349 -9.28 -1.05 16.02
CA GLN A 349 -10.71 -0.75 15.99
C GLN A 349 -10.97 0.74 15.74
N LEU A 350 -10.21 1.62 16.40
CA LEU A 350 -10.30 3.06 16.23
C LEU A 350 -9.89 3.50 14.82
N MET A 351 -8.80 2.94 14.28
CA MET A 351 -8.36 3.18 12.89
C MET A 351 -9.46 2.81 11.91
N LEU A 352 -10.03 1.61 12.03
CA LEU A 352 -11.09 1.17 11.14
C LEU A 352 -12.32 2.09 11.20
N GLN A 353 -12.74 2.49 12.41
CA GLN A 353 -13.87 3.41 12.62
C GLN A 353 -13.55 4.85 12.21
N SER A 354 -12.31 5.14 11.89
CA SER A 354 -11.85 6.41 11.29
C SER A 354 -11.58 6.30 9.78
N GLY A 355 -12.01 5.23 9.14
CA GLY A 355 -11.82 5.02 7.69
C GLY A 355 -10.38 4.70 7.29
N ILE A 356 -9.60 4.06 8.18
CA ILE A 356 -8.23 3.61 7.92
C ILE A 356 -8.19 2.08 7.96
N LEU A 357 -7.64 1.44 6.94
CA LEU A 357 -7.49 -0.01 6.86
C LEU A 357 -6.49 -0.52 7.90
N ILE A 358 -6.61 -1.78 8.30
CA ILE A 358 -5.86 -2.34 9.44
C ILE A 358 -5.02 -3.57 9.05
N PRO A 359 -3.82 -3.74 9.65
CA PRO A 359 -2.92 -4.85 9.37
C PRO A 359 -3.35 -6.12 10.10
N VAL A 360 -4.25 -6.87 9.48
CA VAL A 360 -4.80 -8.14 9.99
C VAL A 360 -4.89 -9.18 8.85
N ASP A 361 -5.11 -10.45 9.20
CA ASP A 361 -5.37 -11.53 8.23
C ASP A 361 -6.75 -11.33 7.57
N GLU A 362 -6.91 -11.74 6.30
CA GLU A 362 -8.13 -11.61 5.49
C GLU A 362 -9.38 -12.26 6.12
N ARG A 363 -9.19 -13.23 7.01
CA ARG A 363 -10.28 -13.90 7.74
C ARG A 363 -10.81 -13.07 8.92
N SER A 364 -10.18 -11.95 9.22
CA SER A 364 -10.58 -11.09 10.33
C SER A 364 -11.96 -10.47 10.10
N GLN A 365 -12.70 -10.36 11.19
CA GLN A 365 -14.05 -9.83 11.20
C GLN A 365 -14.19 -8.85 12.36
N THR A 366 -15.02 -7.84 12.18
CA THR A 366 -15.31 -6.91 13.28
C THR A 366 -16.71 -6.32 13.18
N TYR A 367 -17.17 -5.82 14.31
CA TYR A 367 -18.38 -5.02 14.46
C TYR A 367 -18.01 -3.55 14.65
N ILE A 368 -18.89 -2.64 14.28
CA ILE A 368 -18.72 -1.19 14.51
C ILE A 368 -19.37 -0.86 15.84
N PHE A 369 -18.56 -0.53 16.84
CA PHE A 369 -19.00 -0.12 18.17
C PHE A 369 -19.43 1.34 18.17
N ASP A 370 -20.49 1.64 18.91
CA ASP A 370 -20.97 3.03 19.04
C ASP A 370 -20.04 3.84 19.94
N THR A 371 -19.37 3.18 20.90
CA THR A 371 -18.46 3.84 21.84
C THR A 371 -17.24 2.96 22.11
N ILE A 372 -16.06 3.56 22.09
CA ILE A 372 -14.80 2.95 22.52
C ILE A 372 -14.32 3.71 23.75
N LEU A 373 -14.19 3.02 24.89
CA LEU A 373 -13.73 3.59 26.15
C LEU A 373 -12.35 3.04 26.50
N THR A 374 -11.42 3.90 26.87
CA THR A 374 -10.04 3.49 27.19
C THR A 374 -9.57 4.07 28.51
N ASP A 375 -8.94 3.25 29.33
CA ASP A 375 -8.18 3.64 30.53
C ASP A 375 -6.83 2.92 30.48
N ILE A 376 -5.86 3.48 29.76
CA ILE A 376 -4.59 2.84 29.46
C ILE A 376 -3.45 3.82 29.76
N GLY A 377 -2.47 3.35 30.54
CA GLY A 377 -1.26 4.08 30.92
C GLY A 377 -1.38 4.78 32.27
N ASP A 378 -0.22 5.21 32.79
CA ASP A 378 -0.10 6.02 34.00
C ASP A 378 -0.24 7.50 33.65
N ASN A 379 -1.45 8.04 33.80
CA ASN A 379 -1.69 9.48 33.65
C ASN A 379 -1.14 10.25 34.86
N GLN A 380 0.18 10.23 35.04
CA GLN A 380 0.93 11.08 35.99
C GLN A 380 1.20 12.46 35.37
N SER A 381 0.18 13.15 34.89
CA SER A 381 0.38 14.53 34.48
C SER A 381 0.38 15.43 35.71
N ILE A 382 1.43 16.20 35.89
CA ILE A 382 1.60 17.21 36.95
C ILE A 382 0.45 18.25 36.93
N GLU A 383 -0.20 18.41 35.78
CA GLU A 383 -1.34 19.33 35.60
C GLU A 383 -2.63 18.89 36.26
N ASN A 384 -2.81 17.59 36.50
CA ASN A 384 -3.97 17.05 37.23
C ASN A 384 -3.53 16.73 38.68
N GLN A 385 -3.82 17.61 39.61
CA GLN A 385 -3.53 17.48 41.06
C GLN A 385 -4.27 16.31 41.75
N LEU A 386 -4.95 15.44 41.03
CA LEU A 386 -5.62 14.28 41.51
C LEU A 386 -4.65 13.10 41.62
N SER A 387 -4.73 12.31 42.72
CA SER A 387 -4.00 11.04 42.80
C SER A 387 -4.43 10.14 41.63
N THR A 388 -3.51 9.29 41.11
CA THR A 388 -3.74 8.35 40.02
C THR A 388 -5.02 7.51 40.25
N TYR A 389 -5.28 7.13 41.49
CA TYR A 389 -6.47 6.38 41.86
C TYR A 389 -7.78 7.17 41.70
N SER A 390 -7.81 8.44 42.15
CA SER A 390 -8.99 9.29 42.00
C SER A 390 -9.32 9.54 40.53
N TYR A 391 -8.32 9.67 39.66
CA TYR A 391 -8.50 9.79 38.21
C TYR A 391 -9.12 8.52 37.60
N ARG A 392 -8.61 7.34 37.99
CA ARG A 392 -9.16 6.04 37.54
C ARG A 392 -10.60 5.86 37.99
N LEU A 393 -10.94 6.21 39.24
CA LEU A 393 -12.34 6.19 39.73
C LEU A 393 -13.26 7.10 38.95
N LYS A 394 -12.78 8.28 38.59
CA LYS A 394 -13.53 9.21 37.70
C LYS A 394 -13.78 8.59 36.33
N ASN A 395 -12.80 7.91 35.75
CA ASN A 395 -12.95 7.18 34.51
C ASN A 395 -13.92 6.01 34.65
N MET A 396 -13.84 5.22 35.71
CA MET A 396 -14.78 4.12 35.98
C MET A 396 -16.23 4.63 36.11
N ARG A 397 -16.45 5.75 36.81
CA ARG A 397 -17.76 6.41 36.82
C ARG A 397 -18.25 6.76 35.42
N ASN A 398 -17.37 7.26 34.56
CA ASN A 398 -17.72 7.58 33.17
C ASN A 398 -18.04 6.31 32.38
N PHE A 399 -17.28 5.23 32.59
CA PHE A 399 -17.51 3.92 31.98
C PHE A 399 -18.87 3.37 32.37
N LEU A 400 -19.20 3.35 33.67
CA LEU A 400 -20.51 2.90 34.18
C LEU A 400 -21.68 3.65 33.53
N ARG A 401 -21.51 4.94 33.22
CA ARG A 401 -22.54 5.75 32.57
C ARG A 401 -22.70 5.48 31.07
N LYS A 402 -21.60 5.16 30.39
CA LYS A 402 -21.53 5.07 28.91
C LYS A 402 -21.51 3.64 28.40
N CYS A 403 -21.17 2.66 29.25
CA CYS A 403 -21.17 1.26 28.87
C CYS A 403 -22.56 0.74 28.53
N GLY A 404 -22.65 -0.01 27.46
CA GLY A 404 -23.82 -0.74 26.99
C GLY A 404 -23.42 -1.80 25.97
N GLU A 405 -24.39 -2.49 25.41
CA GLU A 405 -24.19 -3.65 24.52
C GLU A 405 -23.36 -3.36 23.25
N SER A 406 -23.25 -2.11 22.82
CA SER A 406 -22.45 -1.66 21.65
C SER A 406 -21.20 -0.89 22.07
N THR A 407 -20.71 -1.10 23.28
CA THR A 407 -19.51 -0.47 23.80
C THR A 407 -18.35 -1.45 23.82
N LEU A 408 -17.18 -0.99 23.36
CA LEU A 408 -15.90 -1.66 23.59
C LEU A 408 -15.12 -0.90 24.66
N PHE A 409 -14.80 -1.54 25.78
CA PHE A 409 -13.95 -0.94 26.80
C PHE A 409 -12.59 -1.65 26.92
N LEU A 410 -11.56 -0.86 27.21
CA LEU A 410 -10.17 -1.32 27.31
C LEU A 410 -9.53 -0.71 28.55
N ILE A 411 -9.22 -1.54 29.54
CA ILE A 411 -8.69 -1.08 30.83
C ILE A 411 -7.38 -1.80 31.13
N ASP A 412 -6.34 -1.01 31.34
CA ASP A 412 -5.02 -1.55 31.72
C ASP A 412 -4.81 -1.48 33.23
N GLU A 413 -4.23 -2.53 33.80
CA GLU A 413 -3.97 -2.67 35.25
C GLU A 413 -5.20 -2.41 36.12
N PHE A 414 -6.30 -3.08 35.79
CA PHE A 414 -7.60 -2.85 36.43
C PHE A 414 -7.55 -3.04 37.94
N GLY A 415 -8.03 -2.05 38.70
CA GLY A 415 -8.09 -2.03 40.14
C GLY A 415 -6.82 -1.52 40.87
N THR A 416 -5.71 -1.27 40.15
CA THR A 416 -4.46 -0.80 40.78
C THR A 416 -4.52 0.68 41.18
N GLY A 417 -3.61 1.07 42.08
CA GLY A 417 -3.46 2.47 42.56
C GLY A 417 -4.02 2.74 43.94
N SER A 418 -4.60 1.73 44.63
CA SER A 418 -5.08 1.76 45.99
C SER A 418 -4.59 0.54 46.77
N ASP A 419 -5.09 0.36 47.99
CA ASP A 419 -4.92 -0.86 48.75
C ASP A 419 -5.34 -2.09 47.93
N PRO A 420 -4.51 -3.16 47.86
CA PRO A 420 -4.76 -4.31 46.99
C PRO A 420 -6.07 -5.05 47.28
N GLU A 421 -6.51 -5.11 48.52
CA GLU A 421 -7.73 -5.83 48.90
C GLU A 421 -8.97 -5.00 48.57
N LEU A 422 -8.96 -3.71 48.96
CA LEU A 422 -10.07 -2.80 48.70
C LEU A 422 -10.22 -2.48 47.22
N GLY A 423 -9.10 -2.21 46.52
CA GLY A 423 -9.08 -1.98 45.09
C GLY A 423 -9.50 -3.20 44.28
N GLY A 424 -9.10 -4.39 44.74
CA GLY A 424 -9.51 -5.67 44.14
C GLY A 424 -11.01 -5.91 44.26
N ALA A 425 -11.60 -5.73 45.48
CA ALA A 425 -13.04 -5.89 45.68
C ALA A 425 -13.88 -4.93 44.87
N LEU A 426 -13.43 -3.65 44.73
CA LEU A 426 -14.13 -2.67 43.91
C LEU A 426 -14.05 -3.00 42.42
N ALA A 427 -12.91 -3.55 41.98
CA ALA A 427 -12.73 -3.98 40.59
C ALA A 427 -13.63 -5.19 40.22
N GLU A 428 -13.88 -6.11 41.19
CA GLU A 428 -14.85 -7.20 40.99
C GLU A 428 -16.24 -6.66 40.69
N ILE A 429 -16.75 -5.77 41.54
CA ILE A 429 -18.07 -5.17 41.34
C ILE A 429 -18.16 -4.38 40.04
N PHE A 430 -17.12 -3.63 39.65
CA PHE A 430 -17.10 -2.98 38.35
C PHE A 430 -17.14 -3.98 37.19
N LEU A 431 -16.46 -5.11 37.31
CA LEU A 431 -16.49 -6.15 36.28
C LEU A 431 -17.88 -6.77 36.14
N GLU A 432 -18.55 -7.05 37.27
CA GLU A 432 -19.94 -7.53 37.31
C GLU A 432 -20.90 -6.53 36.64
N GLU A 433 -20.77 -5.24 36.94
CA GLU A 433 -21.58 -4.19 36.33
C GLU A 433 -21.36 -4.09 34.77
N PHE A 434 -20.13 -4.24 34.30
CA PHE A 434 -19.88 -4.27 32.87
C PHE A 434 -20.42 -5.53 32.19
N TYR A 435 -20.39 -6.66 32.92
CA TYR A 435 -20.98 -7.92 32.49
C TYR A 435 -22.50 -7.83 32.38
N GLU A 436 -23.18 -7.28 33.38
CA GLU A 436 -24.64 -7.08 33.38
C GLU A 436 -25.10 -6.17 32.22
N LYS A 437 -24.30 -5.17 31.90
CA LYS A 437 -24.53 -4.28 30.75
C LYS A 437 -24.22 -4.92 29.41
N LYS A 438 -23.77 -6.17 29.38
CA LYS A 438 -23.39 -6.92 28.17
C LYS A 438 -22.39 -6.17 27.28
N ALA A 439 -21.51 -5.38 27.89
CA ALA A 439 -20.48 -4.63 27.19
C ALA A 439 -19.33 -5.57 26.77
N PHE A 440 -18.69 -5.25 25.66
CA PHE A 440 -17.50 -5.95 25.19
C PHE A 440 -16.26 -5.28 25.75
N GLY A 441 -15.30 -6.07 26.23
CA GLY A 441 -14.13 -5.46 26.81
C GLY A 441 -12.92 -6.35 26.97
N ILE A 442 -11.78 -5.70 27.18
CA ILE A 442 -10.52 -6.35 27.52
C ILE A 442 -9.94 -5.62 28.71
N ILE A 443 -9.61 -6.35 29.73
CA ILE A 443 -8.94 -5.82 30.91
C ILE A 443 -7.63 -6.54 31.15
N THR A 444 -6.63 -5.84 31.67
CA THR A 444 -5.43 -6.47 32.19
C THR A 444 -5.43 -6.34 33.71
N THR A 445 -4.97 -7.37 34.42
CA THR A 445 -4.96 -7.33 35.89
C THR A 445 -3.85 -8.19 36.47
N HIS A 446 -3.46 -7.81 37.70
CA HIS A 446 -2.60 -8.60 38.58
C HIS A 446 -3.39 -9.27 39.71
N TYR A 447 -4.67 -8.92 39.90
CA TYR A 447 -5.48 -9.41 40.99
C TYR A 447 -5.99 -10.83 40.75
N SER A 448 -5.81 -11.69 41.79
CA SER A 448 -6.22 -13.09 41.71
C SER A 448 -7.73 -13.27 41.76
N ASN A 449 -8.44 -12.41 42.51
CA ASN A 449 -9.90 -12.41 42.60
C ASN A 449 -10.57 -12.21 41.25
N LEU A 450 -10.11 -11.26 40.42
CA LEU A 450 -10.64 -11.05 39.06
C LEU A 450 -10.41 -12.26 38.15
N LYS A 451 -9.32 -13.04 38.36
CA LYS A 451 -9.08 -14.29 37.62
C LYS A 451 -10.08 -15.38 38.01
N VAL A 452 -10.47 -15.42 39.30
CA VAL A 452 -11.49 -16.36 39.79
C VAL A 452 -12.85 -15.97 39.27
N LEU A 453 -13.26 -14.72 39.43
CA LEU A 453 -14.54 -14.20 38.93
C LEU A 453 -14.71 -14.41 37.42
N ALA A 454 -13.64 -14.25 36.63
CA ALA A 454 -13.67 -14.53 35.21
C ALA A 454 -13.91 -16.00 34.82
N ASN A 455 -13.77 -16.95 35.76
CA ASN A 455 -14.14 -18.35 35.55
C ASN A 455 -15.59 -18.64 36.00
N GLU A 456 -16.16 -17.79 36.83
CA GLU A 456 -17.52 -17.94 37.38
C GLU A 456 -18.57 -17.33 36.44
N LEU A 457 -18.21 -16.27 35.71
CA LEU A 457 -19.09 -15.58 34.75
C LEU A 457 -19.02 -16.24 33.37
N GLU A 458 -20.17 -16.67 32.82
CA GLU A 458 -20.24 -17.48 31.57
C GLU A 458 -19.59 -16.82 30.35
N ASN A 459 -19.74 -15.52 30.19
CA ASN A 459 -19.25 -14.78 28.98
C ASN A 459 -17.96 -14.00 29.26
N VAL A 460 -17.27 -14.29 30.36
CA VAL A 460 -15.98 -13.72 30.73
C VAL A 460 -14.92 -14.80 30.64
N THR A 461 -13.80 -14.51 29.98
CA THR A 461 -12.76 -15.52 29.76
C THR A 461 -11.40 -15.01 30.19
N ASN A 462 -10.68 -15.85 30.93
CA ASN A 462 -9.29 -15.59 31.27
C ASN A 462 -8.38 -15.73 30.04
N ALA A 463 -7.34 -14.90 29.98
CA ALA A 463 -6.28 -15.03 29.02
C ALA A 463 -4.91 -14.76 29.66
N ASN A 464 -3.85 -15.25 29.04
CA ASN A 464 -2.49 -15.00 29.50
C ASN A 464 -1.55 -14.68 28.36
N MET A 465 -0.49 -13.93 28.69
CA MET A 465 0.65 -13.74 27.79
C MET A 465 1.65 -14.87 27.99
N GLN A 466 2.01 -15.56 26.92
CA GLN A 466 2.94 -16.67 26.98
C GLN A 466 4.36 -16.20 27.30
N PHE A 467 5.05 -17.00 28.11
CA PHE A 467 6.39 -16.76 28.60
C PHE A 467 7.25 -18.00 28.39
N ASP A 468 8.50 -17.86 27.98
CA ASP A 468 9.42 -19.00 27.93
C ASP A 468 9.98 -19.25 29.33
N GLU A 469 9.63 -20.36 29.91
CA GLU A 469 9.97 -20.70 31.30
C GLU A 469 11.47 -20.99 31.51
N ARG A 470 12.20 -21.39 30.47
CA ARG A 470 13.62 -21.66 30.57
C ARG A 470 14.46 -20.39 30.51
N THR A 471 14.11 -19.51 29.58
CA THR A 471 14.81 -18.23 29.42
C THR A 471 14.19 -17.14 30.30
N LEU A 472 12.98 -17.35 30.79
CA LEU A 472 12.14 -16.35 31.47
C LEU A 472 12.00 -15.09 30.59
N GLU A 473 11.77 -15.29 29.28
CA GLU A 473 11.56 -14.24 28.30
C GLU A 473 10.13 -14.26 27.77
N PRO A 474 9.54 -13.10 27.48
CA PRO A 474 8.20 -13.04 26.94
C PRO A 474 8.17 -13.54 25.48
N LEU A 475 7.21 -14.39 25.17
CA LEU A 475 6.95 -14.84 23.81
C LEU A 475 6.00 -13.89 23.06
N TYR A 476 5.44 -12.90 23.76
CA TYR A 476 4.49 -11.91 23.22
C TYR A 476 3.28 -12.53 22.48
N LYS A 477 2.87 -13.74 22.85
CA LYS A 477 1.70 -14.42 22.28
C LYS A 477 0.58 -14.46 23.31
N LEU A 478 -0.61 -13.99 22.92
CA LEU A 478 -1.81 -14.10 23.74
C LEU A 478 -2.38 -15.51 23.64
N PHE A 479 -2.74 -16.05 24.77
CA PHE A 479 -3.45 -17.32 24.89
C PHE A 479 -4.76 -17.11 25.67
N VAL A 480 -5.89 -17.43 25.06
CA VAL A 480 -7.24 -17.29 25.63
C VAL A 480 -7.70 -18.63 26.23
N GLY A 481 -8.48 -18.58 27.33
CA GLY A 481 -9.06 -19.74 28.00
C GLY A 481 -8.31 -20.17 29.28
N GLN A 482 -7.28 -19.45 29.71
CA GLN A 482 -6.54 -19.75 30.92
C GLN A 482 -5.94 -18.51 31.58
N ALA A 483 -6.04 -18.40 32.92
CA ALA A 483 -5.36 -17.36 33.67
C ALA A 483 -3.84 -17.51 33.62
N GLY A 484 -3.11 -16.38 33.67
CA GLY A 484 -1.66 -16.35 33.73
C GLY A 484 -1.12 -16.30 35.16
N SER A 485 0.04 -16.98 35.38
CA SER A 485 0.87 -16.77 36.57
C SER A 485 1.66 -15.47 36.45
N SER A 486 1.89 -14.80 37.57
CA SER A 486 2.69 -13.57 37.60
C SER A 486 4.20 -13.84 37.49
N PHE A 487 4.67 -15.06 37.68
CA PHE A 487 6.08 -15.48 37.70
C PHE A 487 6.99 -14.57 38.55
N THR A 488 6.41 -13.90 39.54
CA THR A 488 7.11 -12.89 40.36
C THR A 488 8.37 -13.41 41.01
N PHE A 489 8.30 -14.60 41.60
CA PHE A 489 9.44 -15.20 42.29
C PHE A 489 10.52 -15.72 41.31
N GLU A 490 10.12 -16.26 40.18
CA GLU A 490 11.00 -16.73 39.13
C GLU A 490 11.76 -15.56 38.46
N VAL A 491 11.05 -14.47 38.18
CA VAL A 491 11.64 -13.23 37.65
C VAL A 491 12.60 -12.60 38.67
N ALA A 492 12.24 -12.56 39.96
CA ALA A 492 13.14 -12.09 41.02
C ALA A 492 14.43 -12.93 41.10
N GLN A 493 14.31 -14.26 40.98
CA GLN A 493 15.47 -15.16 40.95
C GLN A 493 16.37 -14.90 39.74
N LYS A 494 15.80 -14.70 38.54
CA LYS A 494 16.54 -14.36 37.31
C LYS A 494 17.31 -13.05 37.46
N ASN A 495 16.71 -12.08 38.14
CA ASN A 495 17.35 -10.78 38.41
C ASN A 495 18.38 -10.82 39.56
N GLY A 496 18.77 -12.01 40.03
CA GLY A 496 19.85 -12.20 40.99
C GLY A 496 19.45 -12.04 42.46
N ILE A 497 18.13 -11.99 42.78
CA ILE A 497 17.67 -11.98 44.18
C ILE A 497 18.00 -13.34 44.81
N PRO A 498 18.70 -13.37 45.96
CA PRO A 498 19.09 -14.61 46.61
C PRO A 498 17.87 -15.50 46.97
N PHE A 499 18.01 -16.79 46.73
CA PHE A 499 16.95 -17.77 46.93
C PHE A 499 16.44 -17.80 48.41
N SER A 500 17.34 -17.49 49.38
CA SER A 500 16.97 -17.36 50.79
C SER A 500 15.95 -16.24 51.06
N ILE A 501 16.06 -15.12 50.36
CA ILE A 501 15.13 -13.97 50.45
C ILE A 501 13.81 -14.34 49.81
N ILE A 502 13.86 -14.96 48.60
CA ILE A 502 12.66 -15.43 47.91
C ILE A 502 11.88 -16.42 48.75
N ASN A 503 12.55 -17.38 49.40
CA ASN A 503 11.89 -18.35 50.27
C ASN A 503 11.29 -17.72 51.55
N LYS A 504 11.93 -16.70 52.11
CA LYS A 504 11.37 -15.92 53.22
C LYS A 504 10.10 -15.18 52.78
N ALA A 505 10.12 -14.59 51.55
CA ALA A 505 8.96 -13.91 51.00
C ALA A 505 7.80 -14.88 50.72
N LYS A 506 8.09 -16.06 50.11
CA LYS A 506 7.08 -17.11 49.88
C LYS A 506 6.35 -17.57 51.17
N LYS A 507 7.06 -17.61 52.29
CA LYS A 507 6.47 -17.98 53.58
C LYS A 507 5.54 -16.92 54.22
N ARG A 508 5.63 -15.66 53.73
CA ARG A 508 4.78 -14.56 54.20
C ARG A 508 3.52 -14.32 53.34
N VAL A 509 3.47 -14.95 52.19
CA VAL A 509 2.30 -14.85 51.30
C VAL A 509 1.29 -15.92 51.72
N ASP A 510 0.02 -15.61 51.65
CA ASP A 510 -1.08 -16.50 51.91
C ASP A 510 -0.93 -17.83 51.12
N THR A 511 -1.06 -18.96 51.86
CA THR A 511 -0.82 -20.28 51.28
C THR A 511 -1.79 -20.64 50.15
N GLU A 512 -3.01 -20.11 50.14
CA GLU A 512 -3.99 -20.33 49.09
C GLU A 512 -3.62 -19.58 47.81
N LYS A 513 -3.20 -18.31 47.90
CA LYS A 513 -2.71 -17.52 46.78
C LYS A 513 -1.48 -18.15 46.12
N VAL A 514 -0.54 -18.67 46.92
CA VAL A 514 0.65 -19.36 46.42
C VAL A 514 0.28 -20.69 45.74
N ARG A 515 -0.65 -21.46 46.27
CA ARG A 515 -1.12 -22.72 45.67
C ARG A 515 -1.82 -22.47 44.33
N LEU A 516 -2.69 -21.46 44.25
CA LEU A 516 -3.37 -21.10 43.02
C LEU A 516 -2.35 -20.71 41.91
N ASP A 517 -1.39 -19.84 42.22
CA ASP A 517 -0.36 -19.39 41.28
C ASP A 517 0.55 -20.55 40.84
N GLN A 518 0.90 -21.47 41.75
CA GLN A 518 1.66 -22.69 41.41
C GLN A 518 0.86 -23.64 40.51
N THR A 519 -0.43 -23.79 40.74
CA THR A 519 -1.30 -24.65 39.93
C THR A 519 -1.43 -24.07 38.52
N ILE A 520 -1.66 -22.76 38.38
CA ILE A 520 -1.69 -22.04 37.10
C ILE A 520 -0.35 -22.21 36.41
N SER A 521 0.77 -22.03 37.10
CA SER A 521 2.12 -22.19 36.54
C SER A 521 2.35 -23.61 36.03
N LYS A 522 1.96 -24.66 36.75
CA LYS A 522 2.05 -26.06 36.31
C LYS A 522 1.24 -26.31 35.04
N LEU A 523 0.00 -25.87 35.01
CA LEU A 523 -0.87 -26.00 33.82
C LEU A 523 -0.29 -25.26 32.59
N GLN A 524 0.28 -24.07 32.80
CA GLN A 524 0.97 -23.36 31.74
C GLN A 524 2.18 -24.15 31.19
N LYS A 525 2.96 -24.79 32.09
CA LYS A 525 4.11 -25.63 31.74
C LYS A 525 3.72 -26.82 30.87
N GLU A 526 2.72 -27.57 31.27
CA GLU A 526 2.26 -28.74 30.50
C GLU A 526 1.78 -28.29 29.09
N ARG A 527 1.05 -27.21 29.05
CA ARG A 527 0.52 -26.70 27.80
C ARG A 527 1.59 -26.13 26.87
N SER A 528 2.57 -25.39 27.40
CA SER A 528 3.71 -24.93 26.60
C SER A 528 4.48 -26.08 25.96
N LYS A 529 4.58 -27.24 26.67
CA LYS A 529 5.15 -28.47 26.11
C LYS A 529 4.31 -29.01 24.95
N LEU A 530 2.99 -29.09 25.13
CA LEU A 530 2.07 -29.56 24.10
C LEU A 530 2.11 -28.66 22.86
N GLN A 531 2.12 -27.33 23.06
CA GLN A 531 2.19 -26.37 21.97
C GLN A 531 3.52 -26.50 21.19
N ARG A 532 4.66 -26.63 21.87
CA ARG A 532 5.96 -26.86 21.21
C ARG A 532 5.98 -28.15 20.39
N ASN A 533 5.35 -29.20 20.90
CA ASN A 533 5.24 -30.47 20.17
C ASN A 533 4.36 -30.30 18.93
N SER A 534 3.26 -29.58 19.04
CA SER A 534 2.37 -29.25 17.91
C SER A 534 3.09 -28.41 16.86
N ASP A 535 3.78 -27.34 17.26
CA ASP A 535 4.54 -26.47 16.36
C ASP A 535 5.69 -27.24 15.65
N ASN A 536 6.33 -28.19 16.35
CA ASN A 536 7.37 -29.04 15.76
C ASN A 536 6.79 -30.03 14.74
N LEU A 537 5.63 -30.62 15.03
CA LEU A 537 4.90 -31.48 14.11
C LEU A 537 4.46 -30.70 12.83
N GLU A 538 3.97 -29.48 13.00
CA GLU A 538 3.59 -28.64 11.89
C GLU A 538 4.79 -28.25 10.99
N LYS A 539 5.93 -27.92 11.61
CA LYS A 539 7.20 -27.69 10.90
C LYS A 539 7.72 -28.94 10.16
N GLN A 540 7.59 -30.12 10.77
CA GLN A 540 7.97 -31.38 10.13
C GLN A 540 7.04 -31.68 8.96
N LYS A 541 5.72 -31.42 9.12
CA LYS A 541 4.73 -31.58 8.06
C LYS A 541 4.99 -30.64 6.88
N SER A 542 5.31 -29.36 7.14
CA SER A 542 5.67 -28.38 6.10
C SER A 542 6.94 -28.81 5.35
N LYS A 543 7.99 -29.20 6.06
CA LYS A 543 9.22 -29.73 5.43
C LYS A 543 8.96 -31.01 4.63
N GLY A 544 8.08 -31.88 5.10
CA GLY A 544 7.64 -33.07 4.39
C GLY A 544 6.92 -32.74 3.08
N GLN A 545 6.06 -31.72 3.10
CA GLN A 545 5.36 -31.24 1.90
C GLN A 545 6.33 -30.62 0.87
N GLU A 546 7.26 -29.77 1.30
CA GLU A 546 8.28 -29.19 0.41
C GLU A 546 9.15 -30.29 -0.22
N HIS A 547 9.46 -31.35 0.54
CA HIS A 547 10.22 -32.48 0.01
C HIS A 547 9.43 -33.30 -1.01
N LEU A 548 8.13 -33.50 -0.77
CA LEU A 548 7.23 -34.14 -1.72
C LEU A 548 7.09 -33.34 -3.03
N GLU A 549 6.94 -32.02 -2.95
CA GLU A 549 6.90 -31.14 -4.13
C GLU A 549 8.21 -31.23 -4.94
N SER A 550 9.35 -31.21 -4.25
CA SER A 550 10.65 -31.37 -4.91
C SER A 550 10.85 -32.73 -5.59
N LEU A 551 10.26 -33.77 -5.01
CA LEU A 551 10.30 -35.14 -5.61
C LEU A 551 9.35 -35.19 -6.83
N GLN A 552 8.18 -34.58 -6.78
CA GLN A 552 7.26 -34.49 -7.91
C GLN A 552 7.89 -33.74 -9.09
N GLU A 553 8.55 -32.61 -8.85
CA GLU A 553 9.26 -31.89 -9.91
C GLU A 553 10.38 -32.73 -10.56
N LYS A 554 11.10 -33.52 -9.76
CA LYS A 554 12.12 -34.42 -10.28
C LYS A 554 11.50 -35.55 -11.09
N GLU A 555 10.37 -36.09 -10.65
CA GLU A 555 9.65 -37.14 -11.37
C GLU A 555 9.12 -36.63 -12.71
N ASP A 556 8.53 -35.43 -12.77
CA ASP A 556 8.07 -34.82 -14.01
C ASP A 556 9.21 -34.57 -15.00
N LYS A 557 10.37 -34.14 -14.51
CA LYS A 557 11.60 -33.99 -15.34
C LYS A 557 12.08 -35.31 -15.89
N ILE A 558 12.00 -36.40 -15.11
CA ILE A 558 12.38 -37.75 -15.55
C ILE A 558 11.39 -38.28 -16.59
N GLN A 559 10.09 -38.07 -16.39
CA GLN A 559 9.06 -38.47 -17.35
C GLN A 559 9.22 -37.76 -18.70
N LEU A 560 9.51 -36.46 -18.68
CA LEU A 560 9.77 -35.69 -19.90
C LEU A 560 11.00 -36.22 -20.67
N LYS A 561 12.06 -36.58 -19.95
CA LYS A 561 13.24 -37.20 -20.55
C LYS A 561 12.95 -38.60 -21.13
N LEU A 562 12.18 -39.42 -20.41
CA LEU A 562 11.75 -40.75 -20.86
C LEU A 562 10.89 -40.66 -22.14
N ALA A 563 9.96 -39.72 -22.23
CA ALA A 563 9.18 -39.51 -23.44
C ALA A 563 10.05 -39.11 -24.63
N GLY A 564 11.04 -38.24 -24.43
CA GLY A 564 12.01 -37.87 -25.47
C GLY A 564 12.88 -39.06 -25.94
N PHE A 565 13.31 -39.91 -25.02
CA PHE A 565 14.05 -41.15 -25.37
C PHE A 565 13.19 -42.14 -26.13
N GLN A 566 11.91 -42.24 -25.81
CA GLN A 566 10.98 -43.14 -26.49
C GLN A 566 10.71 -42.68 -27.94
N GLU A 567 10.58 -41.39 -28.15
CA GLU A 567 10.46 -40.83 -29.49
C GLU A 567 11.71 -41.06 -30.36
N LEU A 568 12.90 -40.92 -29.77
CA LEU A 568 14.16 -41.25 -30.43
C LEU A 568 14.29 -42.73 -30.77
N TYR A 569 13.91 -43.60 -29.86
CA TYR A 569 13.93 -45.05 -30.08
C TYR A 569 12.99 -45.46 -31.22
N ASP A 570 11.77 -44.91 -31.21
CA ASP A 570 10.77 -45.18 -32.27
C ASP A 570 11.26 -44.67 -33.64
N ASN A 571 11.91 -43.51 -33.69
CA ASN A 571 12.53 -43.02 -34.92
C ASN A 571 13.68 -43.88 -35.40
N ASN A 572 14.55 -44.34 -34.51
CA ASN A 572 15.65 -45.27 -34.88
C ASN A 572 15.14 -46.62 -35.37
N GLN A 573 14.13 -47.20 -34.73
CA GLN A 573 13.49 -48.43 -35.19
C GLN A 573 12.87 -48.28 -36.58
N ARG A 574 12.28 -47.12 -36.84
CA ARG A 574 11.73 -46.77 -38.15
C ARG A 574 12.82 -46.67 -39.21
N MET A 575 13.94 -46.00 -38.92
CA MET A 575 15.07 -45.87 -39.85
C MET A 575 15.68 -47.24 -40.15
N LEU A 576 15.80 -48.13 -39.16
CA LEU A 576 16.28 -49.51 -39.36
C LEU A 576 15.31 -50.31 -40.24
N SER A 577 13.97 -50.15 -40.09
CA SER A 577 13.00 -50.85 -40.93
C SER A 577 13.02 -50.38 -42.38
N LEU A 578 13.20 -49.07 -42.62
CA LEU A 578 13.39 -48.50 -43.94
C LEU A 578 14.70 -49.00 -44.60
N GLY A 579 15.81 -49.03 -43.81
CA GLY A 579 17.08 -49.54 -44.26
C GLY A 579 17.02 -51.02 -44.68
N ARG A 580 16.35 -51.87 -43.89
CA ARG A 580 16.12 -53.26 -44.25
C ARG A 580 15.34 -53.41 -45.56
N LYS A 581 14.29 -52.58 -45.74
CA LYS A 581 13.48 -52.60 -46.94
C LYS A 581 14.26 -52.18 -48.20
N ILE A 582 15.11 -51.19 -48.09
CA ILE A 582 16.03 -50.77 -49.16
C ILE A 582 17.03 -51.88 -49.48
N ASN A 583 17.58 -52.53 -48.46
CA ASN A 583 18.49 -53.67 -48.67
C ASN A 583 17.81 -54.87 -49.38
N GLU A 584 16.54 -55.16 -49.05
CA GLU A 584 15.75 -56.18 -49.80
C GLU A 584 15.64 -55.83 -51.27
N PHE A 585 15.38 -54.56 -51.63
CA PHE A 585 15.29 -54.12 -53.04
C PHE A 585 16.67 -54.22 -53.72
N LEU A 586 17.76 -53.85 -53.04
CA LEU A 586 19.10 -53.98 -53.60
C LEU A 586 19.50 -55.43 -53.80
N ASN A 587 19.25 -56.33 -52.86
CA ASN A 587 19.52 -57.75 -52.96
C ASN A 587 18.77 -58.42 -54.11
N LYS A 588 17.46 -58.06 -54.28
CA LYS A 588 16.68 -58.58 -55.44
C LYS A 588 17.25 -58.07 -56.76
N TYR A 589 17.72 -56.80 -56.82
CA TYR A 589 18.34 -56.26 -58.03
C TYR A 589 19.70 -57.03 -58.35
N PHE A 590 20.51 -57.29 -57.34
CA PHE A 590 21.76 -58.01 -57.57
C PHE A 590 21.55 -59.50 -57.99
N GLN A 591 20.41 -60.08 -57.62
CA GLN A 591 20.07 -61.43 -58.03
C GLN A 591 19.50 -61.52 -59.48
N ASN A 592 18.64 -60.55 -59.85
CA ASN A 592 17.86 -60.64 -61.09
C ASN A 592 18.28 -59.63 -62.17
N ASN A 593 19.16 -58.71 -61.89
CA ASN A 593 19.67 -57.61 -62.75
C ASN A 593 18.62 -56.85 -63.56
N ASN A 594 17.33 -56.83 -63.08
CA ASN A 594 16.16 -56.22 -63.76
C ASN A 594 15.90 -54.83 -63.23
N LYS A 595 16.46 -53.79 -63.88
CA LYS A 595 16.36 -52.38 -63.51
C LYS A 595 14.92 -51.82 -63.62
N LYS A 596 14.07 -52.33 -64.55
CA LYS A 596 12.68 -51.88 -64.69
C LYS A 596 11.80 -52.33 -63.51
N GLU A 597 11.98 -53.56 -63.09
CA GLU A 597 11.22 -54.15 -61.96
C GLU A 597 11.63 -53.48 -60.64
N LEU A 598 12.89 -53.21 -60.42
CA LEU A 598 13.39 -52.47 -59.27
C LEU A 598 12.72 -51.09 -59.16
N ASN A 599 12.78 -50.28 -60.27
CA ASN A 599 12.21 -48.97 -60.27
C ASN A 599 10.70 -48.95 -60.01
N THR A 600 9.97 -49.91 -60.60
CA THR A 600 8.52 -50.00 -60.41
C THR A 600 8.18 -50.35 -58.93
N ASN A 601 8.85 -51.32 -58.38
CA ASN A 601 8.60 -51.78 -57.01
C ASN A 601 9.08 -50.75 -55.94
N PHE A 602 10.20 -50.09 -56.20
CA PHE A 602 10.71 -49.05 -55.33
C PHE A 602 9.82 -47.78 -55.36
N ASN A 603 9.39 -47.34 -56.52
CA ASN A 603 8.48 -46.19 -56.60
C ASN A 603 7.12 -46.49 -55.94
N LYS A 604 6.56 -47.68 -56.12
CA LYS A 604 5.33 -48.09 -55.46
C LYS A 604 5.51 -48.06 -53.91
N TRP A 605 6.58 -48.58 -53.41
CA TRP A 605 6.88 -48.55 -51.98
C TRP A 605 7.11 -47.10 -51.46
N VAL A 606 7.79 -46.24 -52.19
CA VAL A 606 7.98 -44.84 -51.81
C VAL A 606 6.64 -44.07 -51.71
N VAL A 607 5.71 -44.36 -52.65
CA VAL A 607 4.35 -43.77 -52.62
C VAL A 607 3.60 -44.25 -51.38
N ASP A 608 3.63 -45.57 -51.07
CA ASP A 608 2.96 -46.13 -49.90
C ASP A 608 3.56 -45.56 -48.58
N GLU A 609 4.87 -45.39 -48.49
CA GLU A 609 5.51 -44.79 -47.33
C GLU A 609 5.22 -43.25 -47.20
N LYS A 610 5.08 -42.53 -48.30
CA LYS A 610 4.62 -41.11 -48.27
C LYS A 610 3.19 -41.02 -47.74
N VAL A 611 2.31 -41.93 -48.14
CA VAL A 611 0.92 -41.94 -47.65
C VAL A 611 0.88 -42.26 -46.16
N LYS A 612 1.67 -43.23 -45.69
CA LYS A 612 1.81 -43.55 -44.26
C LYS A 612 2.37 -42.36 -43.45
N TYR A 613 3.33 -41.63 -44.02
CA TYR A 613 3.92 -40.47 -43.37
C TYR A 613 2.91 -39.29 -43.26
N ALA A 614 2.16 -39.03 -44.32
CA ALA A 614 1.10 -37.98 -44.35
C ALA A 614 -0.06 -38.28 -43.38
N LYS A 615 -0.41 -39.56 -43.19
CA LYS A 615 -1.45 -39.97 -42.20
C LYS A 615 -1.00 -39.82 -40.74
N LYS A 616 0.32 -39.93 -40.46
CA LYS A 616 0.89 -39.79 -39.07
C LYS A 616 1.21 -38.36 -38.68
N ASN A 617 1.44 -37.44 -39.61
CA ASN A 617 1.78 -36.05 -39.35
C ASN A 617 0.91 -35.12 -40.21
N PRO A 618 -0.30 -34.73 -39.76
CA PRO A 618 -1.08 -33.66 -40.41
C PRO A 618 -0.30 -32.35 -40.27
N LEU A 619 -0.13 -31.64 -41.40
CA LEU A 619 0.61 -30.37 -41.51
C LEU A 619 -0.04 -29.29 -40.65
N THR A 620 0.52 -29.03 -39.48
CA THR A 620 0.34 -27.78 -38.76
C THR A 620 1.62 -26.96 -38.83
N PRO A 621 1.58 -25.64 -39.09
CA PRO A 621 2.80 -24.84 -39.27
C PRO A 621 3.53 -24.66 -37.93
N LYS A 622 4.80 -25.09 -37.86
CA LYS A 622 5.67 -24.93 -36.70
C LYS A 622 6.08 -23.47 -36.49
N THR A 623 5.80 -22.89 -35.35
CA THR A 623 6.23 -21.56 -34.91
C THR A 623 7.74 -21.50 -34.64
N LYS A 624 8.34 -20.31 -34.83
CA LYS A 624 9.81 -20.07 -34.73
C LYS A 624 10.45 -20.43 -33.38
N SER A 625 9.68 -20.56 -32.29
CA SER A 625 10.20 -20.93 -30.95
C SER A 625 10.61 -22.41 -30.84
N GLN A 626 10.00 -23.31 -31.60
CA GLN A 626 10.31 -24.75 -31.55
C GLN A 626 11.63 -25.12 -32.26
N LYS A 627 12.14 -24.27 -33.17
CA LYS A 627 13.41 -24.50 -33.83
C LYS A 627 14.64 -24.24 -32.93
N ASN A 628 14.53 -23.34 -31.96
CA ASN A 628 15.64 -23.03 -31.06
C ASN A 628 15.77 -24.03 -29.91
N VAL A 629 14.64 -24.58 -29.43
CA VAL A 629 14.66 -25.64 -28.42
C VAL A 629 15.26 -26.95 -28.96
N ALA A 630 14.95 -27.30 -30.21
CA ALA A 630 15.51 -28.49 -30.87
C ALA A 630 17.05 -28.47 -30.99
N LYS A 631 17.64 -27.30 -31.30
CA LYS A 631 19.10 -27.14 -31.43
C LYS A 631 19.87 -27.23 -30.09
N ILE A 632 19.23 -26.78 -28.99
CA ILE A 632 19.83 -26.85 -27.64
C ILE A 632 19.77 -28.30 -27.11
N VAL A 633 18.66 -28.98 -27.37
CA VAL A 633 18.47 -30.39 -26.97
C VAL A 633 19.39 -31.32 -27.73
N GLU A 634 19.65 -31.09 -29.01
CA GLU A 634 20.53 -31.91 -29.83
C GLU A 634 22.01 -31.86 -29.39
N LYS A 635 22.46 -30.72 -28.91
CA LYS A 635 23.83 -30.51 -28.42
C LYS A 635 24.06 -31.13 -27.02
N GLN A 636 23.04 -31.14 -26.16
CA GLN A 636 23.11 -31.79 -24.84
C GLN A 636 22.90 -33.31 -24.90
N MET A 637 22.21 -33.82 -25.92
CA MET A 637 21.96 -35.26 -26.08
C MET A 637 23.17 -36.03 -26.53
N GLN A 638 24.04 -35.47 -27.35
CA GLN A 638 25.23 -36.20 -27.84
C GLN A 638 26.22 -36.59 -26.71
N ASP A 639 26.27 -35.79 -25.65
CA ASP A 639 27.18 -36.08 -24.51
C ASP A 639 26.59 -37.09 -23.48
N VAL A 640 25.26 -37.22 -23.45
CA VAL A 640 24.55 -38.10 -22.50
C VAL A 640 24.34 -39.50 -23.10
N ILE A 641 24.17 -39.63 -24.40
CA ILE A 641 23.88 -40.91 -25.09
C ILE A 641 24.99 -41.95 -24.87
N LYS A 642 26.22 -41.54 -24.82
CA LYS A 642 27.36 -42.47 -24.62
C LYS A 642 27.48 -43.09 -23.22
N LYS A 643 26.82 -42.51 -22.21
CA LYS A 643 26.87 -43.01 -20.82
C LYS A 643 25.66 -43.84 -20.38
N VAL A 644 24.52 -43.70 -21.03
CA VAL A 644 23.24 -44.23 -20.52
C VAL A 644 22.74 -45.47 -21.24
N GLU A 645 23.28 -45.82 -22.41
CA GLU A 645 22.81 -46.97 -23.21
C GLU A 645 22.88 -48.33 -22.50
N LYS A 646 23.75 -48.48 -21.54
CA LYS A 646 23.93 -49.79 -20.83
C LYS A 646 23.05 -49.96 -19.58
N GLU A 647 22.59 -48.89 -18.93
CA GLU A 647 21.87 -49.03 -17.66
C GLU A 647 20.31 -48.95 -17.78
N VAL A 648 19.82 -48.39 -18.88
CA VAL A 648 18.37 -48.07 -19.01
C VAL A 648 17.55 -49.29 -19.45
N LEU A 649 18.11 -50.21 -20.19
CA LEU A 649 17.37 -51.36 -20.74
C LEU A 649 16.86 -52.34 -19.68
N GLN A 650 17.46 -52.44 -18.53
CA GLN A 650 17.06 -53.37 -17.47
C GLN A 650 16.00 -52.78 -16.52
N LYS A 651 16.03 -51.48 -16.26
CA LYS A 651 15.09 -50.82 -15.32
C LYS A 651 13.71 -50.42 -15.90
N VAL A 652 13.61 -50.30 -17.21
CA VAL A 652 12.36 -49.81 -17.85
C VAL A 652 11.22 -50.84 -17.80
N VAL A 653 11.52 -52.11 -17.73
CA VAL A 653 10.51 -53.19 -17.75
C VAL A 653 9.80 -53.34 -16.38
N GLU A 654 10.53 -53.15 -15.28
CA GLU A 654 9.96 -53.30 -13.93
C GLU A 654 9.05 -52.13 -13.51
N VAL A 655 9.40 -50.89 -13.84
CA VAL A 655 8.66 -49.70 -13.44
C VAL A 655 7.30 -49.53 -14.16
N ARG A 656 7.14 -50.15 -15.35
CA ARG A 656 5.87 -50.07 -16.10
C ARG A 656 4.71 -50.86 -15.46
N LYS A 657 4.96 -51.83 -14.63
CA LYS A 657 3.92 -52.66 -13.99
C LYS A 657 3.36 -52.01 -12.72
N GLU A 658 4.17 -51.33 -11.94
CA GLU A 658 3.73 -50.74 -10.68
C GLU A 658 2.92 -49.42 -10.83
N LYS A 659 3.23 -48.58 -11.84
CA LYS A 659 2.62 -47.25 -12.02
C LYS A 659 1.17 -47.24 -12.57
N LYS A 660 0.69 -48.33 -13.17
CA LYS A 660 -0.71 -48.40 -13.64
C LYS A 660 -1.71 -48.55 -12.53
N ILE A 661 -1.32 -49.03 -11.37
CA ILE A 661 -2.23 -49.30 -10.23
C ILE A 661 -2.36 -48.05 -9.33
N GLU A 662 -1.28 -47.24 -9.21
CA GLU A 662 -1.27 -46.05 -8.33
C GLU A 662 -1.92 -44.80 -8.93
N ALA A 663 -1.80 -44.63 -10.25
CA ALA A 663 -2.39 -43.47 -10.95
C ALA A 663 -3.94 -43.45 -10.95
N VAL A 664 -4.57 -44.62 -10.82
CA VAL A 664 -6.04 -44.72 -10.76
C VAL A 664 -6.59 -44.30 -9.39
N LYS A 665 -5.85 -44.59 -8.30
CA LYS A 665 -6.27 -44.21 -6.93
C LYS A 665 -6.17 -42.72 -6.63
N ILE A 666 -5.16 -42.03 -7.16
CA ILE A 666 -4.94 -40.59 -6.90
C ILE A 666 -5.88 -39.70 -7.71
N ALA A 667 -6.35 -40.16 -8.88
CA ALA A 667 -7.31 -39.41 -9.70
C ALA A 667 -8.73 -39.41 -9.11
N GLU A 668 -9.10 -40.44 -8.36
CA GLU A 668 -10.43 -40.55 -7.73
C GLU A 668 -10.56 -39.69 -6.47
N GLU A 669 -9.51 -39.45 -5.69
CA GLU A 669 -9.54 -38.62 -4.47
C GLU A 669 -9.56 -37.10 -4.73
N LYS A 670 -9.10 -36.61 -5.88
CA LYS A 670 -9.10 -35.19 -6.25
C LYS A 670 -10.41 -34.70 -6.87
N ALA A 671 -11.27 -35.61 -7.30
CA ALA A 671 -12.50 -35.27 -8.06
C ALA A 671 -13.74 -34.95 -7.20
N THR A 672 -13.69 -35.06 -5.87
CA THR A 672 -14.88 -35.07 -5.01
C THR A 672 -14.82 -34.12 -3.80
N TYR A 673 -14.04 -33.04 -3.85
CA TYR A 673 -14.07 -32.06 -2.76
C TYR A 673 -15.07 -30.94 -3.06
N ASP A 674 -16.10 -30.83 -2.23
CA ASP A 674 -17.06 -29.72 -2.27
C ASP A 674 -16.51 -28.53 -1.49
N TYR A 675 -16.19 -27.44 -2.22
CA TYR A 675 -15.68 -26.20 -1.64
C TYR A 675 -16.68 -25.58 -0.68
N GLN A 676 -16.18 -25.08 0.46
CA GLN A 676 -16.99 -24.42 1.48
C GLN A 676 -16.63 -22.93 1.60
N ILE A 677 -17.56 -22.14 2.14
CA ILE A 677 -17.30 -20.72 2.48
C ILE A 677 -16.18 -20.67 3.52
N ASN A 678 -15.24 -19.75 3.35
CA ASN A 678 -14.02 -19.58 4.11
C ASN A 678 -12.88 -20.58 3.80
N ASP A 679 -13.00 -21.47 2.79
CA ASP A 679 -11.84 -22.20 2.29
C ASP A 679 -10.83 -21.22 1.66
N ARG A 680 -9.55 -21.44 1.88
CA ARG A 680 -8.49 -20.71 1.20
C ARG A 680 -8.16 -21.38 -0.13
N VAL A 681 -8.30 -20.61 -1.20
CA VAL A 681 -8.20 -21.10 -2.57
C VAL A 681 -7.27 -20.22 -3.40
N ARG A 682 -6.73 -20.80 -4.45
CA ARG A 682 -5.94 -20.10 -5.47
C ARG A 682 -6.57 -20.35 -6.83
N ILE A 683 -6.58 -19.36 -7.70
CA ILE A 683 -6.94 -19.53 -9.11
C ILE A 683 -5.76 -20.20 -9.82
N LYS A 684 -6.00 -21.21 -10.67
CA LYS A 684 -4.96 -22.06 -11.30
C LYS A 684 -3.83 -21.29 -12.01
N ASP A 685 -4.10 -20.08 -12.50
CA ASP A 685 -3.14 -19.26 -13.22
C ASP A 685 -2.65 -18.04 -12.41
N SER A 686 -2.91 -18.00 -11.09
CA SER A 686 -2.54 -16.90 -10.21
C SER A 686 -1.73 -17.39 -9.00
N ASN A 687 -0.75 -16.60 -8.57
CA ASN A 687 -0.01 -16.85 -7.34
C ASN A 687 -0.69 -16.30 -6.08
N SER A 688 -1.80 -15.57 -6.23
CA SER A 688 -2.51 -14.95 -5.11
C SER A 688 -3.47 -15.94 -4.46
N ILE A 689 -3.44 -16.02 -3.12
CA ILE A 689 -4.31 -16.87 -2.31
C ILE A 689 -5.39 -15.97 -1.70
N GLY A 690 -6.65 -16.34 -1.88
CA GLY A 690 -7.80 -15.66 -1.29
C GLY A 690 -8.74 -16.63 -0.60
N THR A 691 -9.77 -16.10 0.07
CA THR A 691 -10.76 -16.86 0.84
C THR A 691 -12.10 -16.86 0.10
N ILE A 692 -12.81 -17.97 0.04
CA ILE A 692 -14.14 -18.03 -0.53
C ILE A 692 -15.12 -17.27 0.36
N ASP A 693 -15.69 -16.19 -0.18
CA ASP A 693 -16.68 -15.35 0.52
C ASP A 693 -18.13 -15.82 0.24
N LYS A 694 -18.39 -16.23 -1.00
CA LYS A 694 -19.74 -16.69 -1.41
C LYS A 694 -19.66 -17.67 -2.56
N ILE A 695 -20.53 -18.69 -2.53
CA ILE A 695 -20.69 -19.68 -3.61
C ILE A 695 -22.05 -19.47 -4.27
N GLU A 696 -22.08 -19.22 -5.59
CA GLU A 696 -23.28 -18.99 -6.40
C GLU A 696 -23.36 -20.05 -7.52
N LYS A 697 -24.05 -21.15 -7.28
CA LYS A 697 -24.21 -22.29 -8.19
C LYS A 697 -22.88 -22.82 -8.77
N LYS A 698 -22.43 -22.29 -9.91
CA LYS A 698 -21.18 -22.70 -10.60
C LYS A 698 -20.04 -21.68 -10.43
N ASN A 699 -20.31 -20.51 -9.84
CA ASN A 699 -19.32 -19.44 -9.65
C ASN A 699 -19.06 -19.19 -8.16
N VAL A 700 -17.86 -18.73 -7.87
CA VAL A 700 -17.41 -18.44 -6.51
C VAL A 700 -16.83 -17.03 -6.48
N ILE A 701 -17.13 -16.30 -5.41
CA ILE A 701 -16.53 -15.00 -5.13
C ILE A 701 -15.41 -15.23 -4.13
N ILE A 702 -14.19 -14.86 -4.53
CA ILE A 702 -12.99 -15.00 -3.72
C ILE A 702 -12.57 -13.62 -3.24
N ASN A 703 -12.33 -13.51 -1.97
CA ASN A 703 -11.85 -12.29 -1.31
C ASN A 703 -10.34 -12.39 -1.08
N TYR A 704 -9.59 -11.45 -1.65
CA TYR A 704 -8.14 -11.31 -1.49
C TYR A 704 -7.77 -10.24 -0.44
N GLY A 705 -8.76 -9.74 0.31
CA GLY A 705 -8.57 -8.67 1.29
C GLY A 705 -8.67 -7.26 0.67
N VAL A 706 -8.01 -7.05 -0.44
CA VAL A 706 -7.99 -5.77 -1.17
C VAL A 706 -9.11 -5.69 -2.20
N PHE A 707 -9.43 -6.79 -2.86
CA PHE A 707 -10.48 -6.89 -3.87
C PHE A 707 -11.13 -8.26 -3.86
N THR A 708 -12.32 -8.35 -4.46
CA THR A 708 -13.03 -9.60 -4.67
C THR A 708 -13.06 -9.96 -6.17
N THR A 709 -12.91 -11.24 -6.50
CA THR A 709 -12.94 -11.73 -7.87
C THR A 709 -13.96 -12.84 -8.00
N LYS A 710 -14.74 -12.83 -9.08
CA LYS A 710 -15.70 -13.90 -9.41
C LYS A 710 -15.07 -14.85 -10.43
N THR A 711 -15.00 -16.15 -10.08
CA THR A 711 -14.46 -17.19 -10.94
C THR A 711 -15.32 -18.47 -10.88
N SER A 712 -15.08 -19.43 -11.78
CA SER A 712 -15.77 -20.71 -11.74
C SER A 712 -15.11 -21.69 -10.78
N LEU A 713 -15.90 -22.58 -10.18
CA LEU A 713 -15.41 -23.66 -9.29
C LEU A 713 -14.32 -24.53 -9.92
N SER A 714 -14.38 -24.75 -11.25
CA SER A 714 -13.42 -25.58 -12.00
C SER A 714 -12.00 -24.96 -12.07
N ASN A 715 -11.87 -23.65 -11.86
CA ASN A 715 -10.61 -22.94 -11.95
C ASN A 715 -9.93 -22.72 -10.60
N LEU A 716 -10.40 -23.39 -9.56
CA LEU A 716 -9.87 -23.27 -8.21
C LEU A 716 -8.94 -24.42 -7.84
N GLU A 717 -7.95 -24.08 -7.06
CA GLU A 717 -7.09 -24.99 -6.32
C GLU A 717 -7.25 -24.75 -4.82
N LEU A 718 -7.56 -25.79 -4.06
CA LEU A 718 -7.66 -25.71 -2.61
C LEU A 718 -6.28 -25.58 -1.99
N VAL A 719 -6.05 -24.54 -1.20
CA VAL A 719 -4.80 -24.30 -0.47
C VAL A 719 -4.94 -24.74 0.98
N GLU A 720 -6.06 -24.40 1.64
CA GLU A 720 -6.29 -24.73 3.05
C GLU A 720 -7.81 -24.89 3.28
N LYS A 721 -8.19 -25.98 3.95
CA LYS A 721 -9.58 -26.25 4.34
C LYS A 721 -9.96 -25.46 5.59
N VAL A 722 -11.21 -25.06 5.70
CA VAL A 722 -11.77 -24.55 6.97
C VAL A 722 -11.69 -25.67 8.01
N LYS A 723 -11.00 -25.47 9.11
CA LYS A 723 -11.09 -26.34 10.28
C LYS A 723 -12.45 -26.09 10.94
N LYS A 724 -13.30 -27.11 10.98
CA LYS A 724 -14.52 -27.10 11.77
C LYS A 724 -14.22 -26.95 13.27
#